data_cb11fc618cfda5c26472e2772a32a4a6
#
_entry.id   cb11fc618cfda5c26472e2772a32a4a6
#
_cell.length_a   1.000
_cell.length_b   1.000
_cell.length_c   1.000
_cell.angle_alpha   90.00
_cell.angle_beta   90.00
_cell.angle_gamma   90.00
#
_symmetry.space_group_name_H-M   'P 1'
#
loop_
_entity.id
_entity.type
_entity.pdbx_description
1 polymer ?
#
loop_
_entity_poly.entity_id
_entity_poly.type
_entity_poly.pdbx_seq_one_letter_code
_entity_poly.pdbx_strand_id
1 'polypeptide(L)'
;MKRNNILLAALLASSLAANAQVKINVDAANPGIKVSPNLYGIFFEDINHAADGGLYAELISNRSFEDSDNAIPTWRTSASNGASITSQLVSKALLNNAQGKALQITVKADKAATVSLINEGFWGINAVQGRTYKLSLFAKGNYKGGLKARLISADGKTVYAETTVDAAIGKKWNKYTAELTANANDPKAQFELVFDGKGTVTLDVVSLFPPTFMNRPNGLRPDLAQLLYNIRPKFVRFPGGCYVEGQESPENAFHWEKTIGPIEQRPGHKNVNWRYRTSDGMGFDEYLQLAEDLNAKPLYVVNVGLWHGGMTPVDSIQPWIDECMNALEYANGPVTSKYGALRAKNGHPEPYNIEYLEIGNENNQPDPALQSDHYYERFKKFKDAVLAKYPNMHLIGNVVAWGDDNPTWDSKESVELLDEHYYRNPAWFAENFNKYDTYNRKGSEIYVGEYAVTQGFGNMGSLDAALGEAVYMMGIENNSDIVTMASYAPIFANLNDRMWAPDMIQFTSDKVFGTPSYYVQNLMANNIGTRVLKVNQTNPYKYGDVQVKPAVCRVGMGTWGTQVSFEDKGYTDANGNALPMTLQELPTDVRGTWKVDGNIIKQTSNGESCIRLNPGEITSEGYIYKVRARKDAGNEGFLLIFNYVDDKNYCWLNLGGWNNTQHGIEQIVDGAKGQVATVSGNIETGRWYDIELKVKGDSIFASLDGKEIFATKLCANTLPGVFSTATLDENTGEVILKVANTSSENTIAEICLQGKTISNAKLIRLSAKNGKEENTIDNPTNVHPTETFVTTSTDGAVVEIPANSLNIFRLK
;
A
#
# COMPACT_ATOMS: atom_id res chain seq x y z
N MET A 1 2.65 46.16 31.76
CA MET A 1 2.33 44.74 31.42
C MET A 1 3.25 44.13 30.36
N LYS A 2 3.57 44.75 29.22
CA LYS A 2 4.44 44.14 28.19
C LYS A 2 5.87 43.81 28.64
N ARG A 3 6.50 44.60 29.50
CA ARG A 3 7.89 44.39 29.98
C ARG A 3 8.04 43.20 30.96
N ASN A 4 7.03 42.95 31.79
CA ASN A 4 7.05 41.84 32.74
C ASN A 4 6.81 40.49 32.07
N ASN A 5 6.03 40.46 30.97
CA ASN A 5 5.81 39.24 30.24
C ASN A 5 7.06 38.80 29.44
N ILE A 6 7.89 39.74 28.96
CA ILE A 6 9.15 39.44 28.28
C ILE A 6 10.19 38.89 29.27
N LEU A 7 10.26 39.44 30.48
CA LEU A 7 11.15 38.94 31.53
C LEU A 7 10.75 37.55 32.03
N LEU A 8 9.43 37.29 32.14
CA LEU A 8 8.93 35.98 32.56
C LEU A 8 9.17 34.90 31.47
N ALA A 9 8.98 35.28 30.21
CA ALA A 9 9.28 34.39 29.08
C ALA A 9 10.78 34.10 28.93
N ALA A 10 11.64 35.09 29.16
CA ALA A 10 13.09 34.91 29.16
C ALA A 10 13.59 34.08 30.34
N LEU A 11 13.00 34.20 31.53
CA LEU A 11 13.30 33.35 32.69
C LEU A 11 12.82 31.91 32.50
N LEU A 12 11.67 31.69 31.91
CA LEU A 12 11.20 30.34 31.55
C LEU A 12 12.08 29.72 30.47
N ALA A 13 12.46 30.46 29.43
CA ALA A 13 13.37 29.97 28.39
C ALA A 13 14.74 29.62 28.94
N SER A 14 15.30 30.40 29.88
CA SER A 14 16.59 30.11 30.51
C SER A 14 16.54 28.91 31.47
N SER A 15 15.43 28.67 32.16
CA SER A 15 15.27 27.48 33.02
C SER A 15 15.05 26.21 32.20
N LEU A 16 14.42 26.27 31.04
CA LEU A 16 14.28 25.15 30.11
C LEU A 16 15.60 24.83 29.41
N ALA A 17 16.39 25.84 29.03
CA ALA A 17 17.73 25.64 28.45
C ALA A 17 18.72 24.91 29.39
N ALA A 18 18.61 25.16 30.72
CA ALA A 18 19.43 24.48 31.70
C ALA A 18 19.09 22.98 31.88
N ASN A 19 17.90 22.56 31.40
CA ASN A 19 17.41 21.19 31.46
C ASN A 19 17.26 20.53 30.05
N ALA A 20 17.85 21.15 29.02
CA ALA A 20 17.76 20.60 27.66
C ALA A 20 18.45 19.22 27.60
N GLN A 21 17.66 18.20 27.23
CA GLN A 21 18.14 16.82 27.10
C GLN A 21 18.82 16.58 25.76
N VAL A 22 18.43 17.34 24.71
CA VAL A 22 18.98 17.23 23.35
C VAL A 22 19.36 18.62 22.85
N LYS A 23 20.62 18.78 22.38
CA LYS A 23 21.05 19.97 21.64
C LYS A 23 21.14 19.65 20.16
N ILE A 24 20.55 20.51 19.34
CA ILE A 24 20.49 20.38 17.88
C ILE A 24 21.14 21.63 17.28
N ASN A 25 22.35 21.46 16.73
CA ASN A 25 23.10 22.53 16.08
C ASN A 25 22.99 22.37 14.56
N VAL A 26 22.38 23.34 13.88
CA VAL A 26 22.22 23.36 12.42
C VAL A 26 23.24 24.32 11.83
N ASP A 27 24.10 23.84 10.91
CA ASP A 27 25.06 24.68 10.19
C ASP A 27 24.42 25.27 8.94
N ALA A 28 23.84 26.45 9.08
CA ALA A 28 23.25 27.17 7.96
C ALA A 28 24.26 28.05 7.20
N ALA A 29 25.51 28.19 7.71
CA ALA A 29 26.55 28.92 7.06
C ALA A 29 27.18 28.15 5.87
N ASN A 30 27.18 26.82 5.96
CA ASN A 30 27.82 25.92 4.99
C ASN A 30 26.81 24.90 4.43
N PRO A 31 25.94 25.30 3.45
CA PRO A 31 24.99 24.40 2.83
C PRO A 31 25.71 23.21 2.13
N GLY A 32 25.20 22.01 2.36
CA GLY A 32 25.76 20.77 1.83
C GLY A 32 25.28 20.41 0.42
N ILE A 33 24.99 19.14 0.21
CA ILE A 33 24.51 18.59 -1.07
C ILE A 33 23.17 19.21 -1.51
N LYS A 34 22.90 19.16 -2.82
CA LYS A 34 21.59 19.53 -3.35
C LYS A 34 20.57 18.46 -3.00
N VAL A 35 19.36 18.88 -2.67
CA VAL A 35 18.20 18.00 -2.58
C VAL A 35 17.73 17.69 -4.00
N SER A 36 17.42 16.41 -4.28
CA SER A 36 16.86 16.01 -5.57
C SER A 36 15.53 16.73 -5.82
N PRO A 37 15.35 17.34 -7.00
CA PRO A 37 14.08 17.99 -7.36
C PRO A 37 12.94 16.97 -7.53
N ASN A 38 13.27 15.68 -7.67
CA ASN A 38 12.31 14.59 -7.87
C ASN A 38 12.14 13.71 -6.62
N LEU A 39 12.60 14.12 -5.43
CA LEU A 39 12.76 13.24 -4.27
C LEU A 39 11.47 12.53 -3.85
N TYR A 40 10.32 13.22 -3.80
CA TYR A 40 9.06 12.64 -3.34
C TYR A 40 8.01 12.59 -4.43
N GLY A 41 7.61 11.38 -4.81
CA GLY A 41 6.52 11.08 -5.72
C GLY A 41 5.44 10.23 -5.08
N ILE A 42 4.58 9.68 -5.94
CA ILE A 42 3.56 8.72 -5.57
C ILE A 42 3.62 7.48 -6.46
N PHE A 43 3.21 6.36 -5.91
CA PHE A 43 3.04 5.09 -6.58
C PHE A 43 1.55 4.77 -6.71
N PHE A 44 1.07 4.45 -7.90
CA PHE A 44 -0.31 4.02 -8.11
C PHE A 44 -0.35 2.61 -8.71
N GLU A 45 -1.12 1.75 -8.06
CA GLU A 45 -1.49 0.41 -8.53
C GLU A 45 -2.99 0.21 -8.32
N ASP A 46 -3.66 -0.52 -9.21
CA ASP A 46 -5.06 -0.93 -9.00
C ASP A 46 -5.13 -2.15 -8.05
N ILE A 47 -4.87 -1.85 -6.77
CA ILE A 47 -4.95 -2.73 -5.60
C ILE A 47 -6.06 -2.23 -4.68
N ASN A 48 -6.76 -3.11 -3.95
CA ASN A 48 -7.80 -2.73 -2.99
C ASN A 48 -8.89 -1.82 -3.60
N HIS A 49 -9.25 -2.04 -4.86
CA HIS A 49 -10.17 -1.18 -5.62
C HIS A 49 -9.72 0.29 -5.69
N ALA A 50 -8.41 0.50 -5.90
CA ALA A 50 -7.87 1.85 -6.02
C ALA A 50 -8.34 2.60 -7.27
N ALA A 51 -8.56 1.89 -8.40
CA ALA A 51 -9.15 2.44 -9.61
C ALA A 51 -10.67 2.27 -9.63
N ASP A 52 -11.19 1.14 -10.09
CA ASP A 52 -12.63 0.86 -10.13
C ASP A 52 -13.23 0.77 -8.72
N GLY A 53 -14.21 1.64 -8.42
CA GLY A 53 -14.76 1.79 -7.07
C GLY A 53 -13.91 2.68 -6.13
N GLY A 54 -12.86 3.31 -6.67
CA GLY A 54 -11.93 4.19 -5.97
C GLY A 54 -11.71 5.50 -6.68
N LEU A 55 -10.47 5.75 -7.14
CA LEU A 55 -10.07 7.02 -7.75
C LEU A 55 -10.78 7.29 -9.08
N TYR A 56 -11.08 6.27 -9.87
CA TYR A 56 -11.87 6.38 -11.09
C TYR A 56 -13.34 6.66 -10.75
N ALA A 57 -13.90 7.73 -11.33
CA ALA A 57 -15.20 8.25 -10.87
C ALA A 57 -16.43 7.52 -11.43
N GLU A 58 -16.28 6.41 -12.17
CA GLU A 58 -17.40 5.57 -12.62
C GLU A 58 -18.18 5.02 -11.43
N LEU A 59 -19.51 5.16 -11.45
CA LEU A 59 -20.38 4.74 -10.36
C LEU A 59 -21.05 3.37 -10.60
N ILE A 60 -21.09 2.91 -11.87
CA ILE A 60 -21.71 1.64 -12.21
C ILE A 60 -20.69 0.51 -12.14
N SER A 61 -20.88 -0.39 -11.20
CA SER A 61 -20.09 -1.62 -11.11
C SER A 61 -20.54 -2.60 -12.18
N ASN A 62 -19.59 -3.34 -12.78
CA ASN A 62 -19.85 -4.28 -13.88
C ASN A 62 -20.64 -3.62 -15.04
N ARG A 63 -20.17 -2.46 -15.50
CA ARG A 63 -20.83 -1.62 -16.50
C ARG A 63 -21.05 -2.30 -17.87
N SER A 64 -20.17 -3.26 -18.21
CA SER A 64 -20.19 -4.00 -19.48
C SER A 64 -20.65 -5.44 -19.34
N PHE A 65 -21.10 -5.87 -18.15
CA PHE A 65 -21.57 -7.24 -17.88
C PHE A 65 -20.51 -8.34 -18.08
N GLU A 66 -19.21 -8.00 -17.96
CA GLU A 66 -18.09 -8.89 -18.23
C GLU A 66 -17.58 -9.65 -17.00
N ASP A 67 -18.04 -9.31 -15.78
CA ASP A 67 -17.46 -9.82 -14.52
C ASP A 67 -17.77 -11.29 -14.25
N SER A 68 -18.73 -11.90 -14.96
CA SER A 68 -19.07 -13.31 -14.83
C SER A 68 -19.61 -13.88 -16.15
N ASP A 69 -19.42 -15.19 -16.35
CA ASP A 69 -19.94 -15.89 -17.52
C ASP A 69 -21.43 -16.25 -17.42
N ASN A 70 -21.94 -16.41 -16.20
CA ASN A 70 -23.25 -16.98 -15.93
C ASN A 70 -24.14 -16.11 -15.04
N ALA A 71 -23.65 -14.99 -14.54
CA ALA A 71 -24.36 -14.09 -13.64
C ALA A 71 -24.16 -12.62 -14.07
N ILE A 72 -24.92 -11.74 -13.47
CA ILE A 72 -24.77 -10.29 -13.62
C ILE A 72 -24.47 -9.67 -12.25
N PRO A 73 -23.26 -9.91 -11.68
CA PRO A 73 -22.90 -9.35 -10.37
C PRO A 73 -23.23 -7.86 -10.29
N THR A 74 -23.66 -7.39 -9.12
CA THR A 74 -24.07 -6.01 -8.84
C THR A 74 -25.35 -5.53 -9.55
N TRP A 75 -25.90 -6.32 -10.47
CA TRP A 75 -27.14 -6.04 -11.16
C TRP A 75 -28.28 -6.97 -10.68
N ARG A 76 -29.48 -6.44 -10.54
CA ARG A 76 -30.68 -7.20 -10.23
C ARG A 76 -31.88 -6.69 -11.00
N THR A 77 -32.87 -7.56 -11.19
CA THR A 77 -34.11 -7.23 -11.84
C THR A 77 -35.27 -7.21 -10.86
N SER A 78 -36.28 -6.34 -11.11
CA SER A 78 -37.52 -6.26 -10.33
C SER A 78 -38.70 -6.02 -11.27
N ALA A 79 -39.87 -6.51 -10.93
CA ALA A 79 -41.09 -6.30 -11.68
C ALA A 79 -42.27 -6.01 -10.75
N SER A 80 -43.10 -5.00 -11.06
CA SER A 80 -44.36 -4.73 -10.37
C SER A 80 -45.43 -5.73 -10.74
N ASN A 81 -46.54 -5.77 -10.01
CA ASN A 81 -47.65 -6.67 -10.28
C ASN A 81 -48.15 -6.53 -11.74
N GLY A 82 -48.26 -7.65 -12.45
CA GLY A 82 -48.70 -7.71 -13.85
C GLY A 82 -47.60 -7.47 -14.89
N ALA A 83 -46.35 -7.23 -14.43
CA ALA A 83 -45.17 -7.17 -15.31
C ALA A 83 -44.26 -8.37 -15.15
N SER A 84 -43.38 -8.60 -16.14
CA SER A 84 -42.33 -9.60 -16.07
C SER A 84 -41.08 -9.15 -16.80
N ILE A 85 -39.94 -9.58 -16.29
CA ILE A 85 -38.60 -9.42 -16.90
C ILE A 85 -37.88 -10.76 -16.90
N THR A 86 -37.22 -11.06 -18.00
CA THR A 86 -36.20 -12.11 -18.09
C THR A 86 -34.92 -11.49 -18.57
N SER A 87 -33.80 -11.93 -18.04
CA SER A 87 -32.46 -11.44 -18.40
C SER A 87 -31.53 -12.61 -18.74
N GLN A 88 -30.63 -12.39 -19.71
CA GLN A 88 -29.61 -13.35 -20.13
C GLN A 88 -28.41 -12.62 -20.70
N LEU A 89 -27.21 -13.16 -20.46
CA LEU A 89 -26.01 -12.72 -21.17
C LEU A 89 -26.01 -13.29 -22.59
N VAL A 90 -25.62 -12.46 -23.56
CA VAL A 90 -25.49 -12.84 -24.97
C VAL A 90 -24.06 -12.54 -25.46
N SER A 91 -23.51 -13.43 -26.30
CA SER A 91 -22.15 -13.32 -26.86
C SER A 91 -22.15 -13.15 -28.40
N LYS A 92 -23.30 -12.81 -28.97
CA LYS A 92 -23.45 -12.60 -30.43
C LYS A 92 -24.04 -11.23 -30.73
N ALA A 93 -23.63 -10.68 -31.88
CA ALA A 93 -24.06 -9.37 -32.33
C ALA A 93 -23.78 -8.27 -31.25
N LEU A 94 -22.61 -8.30 -30.69
CA LEU A 94 -22.15 -7.42 -29.63
C LEU A 94 -21.98 -5.96 -30.11
N LEU A 95 -21.68 -5.06 -29.18
CA LEU A 95 -21.50 -3.64 -29.50
C LEU A 95 -20.31 -3.44 -30.45
N ASN A 96 -19.22 -4.10 -30.19
CA ASN A 96 -17.99 -4.10 -31.01
C ASN A 96 -17.15 -5.35 -30.68
N ASN A 97 -15.93 -5.42 -31.20
CA ASN A 97 -15.03 -6.57 -31.00
C ASN A 97 -14.32 -6.58 -29.64
N ALA A 98 -14.35 -5.47 -28.88
CA ALA A 98 -13.71 -5.40 -27.56
C ALA A 98 -14.62 -5.98 -26.47
N GLN A 99 -15.94 -5.93 -26.65
CA GLN A 99 -16.90 -6.48 -25.69
C GLN A 99 -17.14 -7.97 -25.97
N GLY A 100 -17.06 -8.80 -24.95
CA GLY A 100 -17.29 -10.25 -25.04
C GLY A 100 -18.73 -10.66 -24.76
N LYS A 101 -19.50 -9.80 -24.07
CA LYS A 101 -20.88 -10.03 -23.63
C LYS A 101 -21.72 -8.78 -23.72
N ALA A 102 -23.03 -8.97 -23.67
CA ALA A 102 -24.01 -7.90 -23.47
C ALA A 102 -25.21 -8.46 -22.69
N LEU A 103 -25.94 -7.64 -21.96
CA LEU A 103 -27.14 -8.05 -21.24
C LEU A 103 -28.38 -7.88 -22.12
N GLN A 104 -29.06 -8.98 -22.42
CA GLN A 104 -30.35 -8.96 -23.08
C GLN A 104 -31.47 -9.14 -22.07
N ILE A 105 -32.44 -8.24 -22.07
CA ILE A 105 -33.64 -8.31 -21.24
C ILE A 105 -34.88 -8.39 -22.14
N THR A 106 -35.86 -9.20 -21.72
CA THR A 106 -37.20 -9.22 -22.35
C THR A 106 -38.20 -8.72 -21.34
N VAL A 107 -38.89 -7.65 -21.70
CA VAL A 107 -39.80 -6.88 -20.85
C VAL A 107 -41.24 -7.09 -21.31
N LYS A 108 -42.16 -7.32 -20.36
CA LYS A 108 -43.58 -7.29 -20.54
C LYS A 108 -44.20 -6.48 -19.40
N ALA A 109 -44.58 -5.23 -19.68
CA ALA A 109 -45.27 -4.36 -18.74
C ALA A 109 -46.49 -3.74 -19.42
N ASP A 110 -47.62 -3.76 -18.75
CA ASP A 110 -48.81 -3.03 -19.16
C ASP A 110 -48.77 -1.59 -18.61
N LYS A 111 -49.60 -0.69 -19.13
CA LYS A 111 -49.52 0.77 -18.89
C LYS A 111 -49.46 1.25 -17.43
N ALA A 112 -49.75 0.42 -16.44
CA ALA A 112 -49.63 0.73 -15.00
C ALA A 112 -48.55 -0.09 -14.30
N ALA A 113 -47.82 -0.95 -15.02
CA ALA A 113 -46.81 -1.84 -14.49
C ALA A 113 -45.44 -1.45 -15.00
N THR A 114 -44.40 -1.66 -14.21
CA THR A 114 -43.00 -1.32 -14.53
C THR A 114 -42.10 -2.48 -14.26
N VAL A 115 -40.98 -2.49 -14.96
CA VAL A 115 -39.89 -3.41 -14.78
C VAL A 115 -38.61 -2.61 -14.57
N SER A 116 -37.80 -3.02 -13.61
CA SER A 116 -36.56 -2.34 -13.26
C SER A 116 -35.36 -3.24 -13.44
N LEU A 117 -34.27 -2.65 -13.95
CA LEU A 117 -32.91 -3.15 -13.89
C LEU A 117 -32.11 -2.24 -12.97
N ILE A 118 -31.57 -2.78 -11.87
CA ILE A 118 -31.00 -2.00 -10.78
C ILE A 118 -29.54 -2.39 -10.59
N ASN A 119 -28.65 -1.38 -10.46
CA ASN A 119 -27.24 -1.53 -10.12
C ASN A 119 -26.96 -0.92 -8.76
N GLU A 120 -26.29 -1.64 -7.90
CA GLU A 120 -25.94 -1.19 -6.55
C GLU A 120 -24.68 -0.32 -6.47
N GLY A 121 -23.99 -0.11 -7.61
CA GLY A 121 -22.71 0.58 -7.67
C GLY A 121 -21.59 -0.20 -6.99
N PHE A 122 -20.52 0.52 -6.63
CA PHE A 122 -19.43 0.00 -5.82
C PHE A 122 -19.74 0.21 -4.33
N TRP A 123 -20.52 -0.75 -3.73
CA TRP A 123 -20.99 -0.70 -2.33
C TRP A 123 -21.89 0.51 -2.02
N GLY A 124 -22.61 1.00 -2.99
CA GLY A 124 -23.49 2.15 -2.95
C GLY A 124 -23.03 3.30 -3.84
N ILE A 125 -23.98 4.06 -4.34
CA ILE A 125 -23.76 5.28 -5.11
C ILE A 125 -23.98 6.48 -4.17
N ASN A 126 -22.99 7.34 -4.02
CA ASN A 126 -23.10 8.55 -3.20
C ASN A 126 -23.95 9.61 -3.91
N ALA A 127 -25.27 9.56 -3.70
CA ALA A 127 -26.16 10.62 -4.11
C ALA A 127 -25.96 11.87 -3.23
N VAL A 128 -25.70 13.03 -3.86
CA VAL A 128 -25.50 14.31 -3.14
C VAL A 128 -26.49 15.33 -3.65
N GLN A 129 -27.25 15.95 -2.77
CA GLN A 129 -28.25 16.96 -3.11
C GLN A 129 -27.68 18.07 -3.99
N GLY A 130 -28.35 18.35 -5.10
CA GLY A 130 -27.96 19.36 -6.11
C GLY A 130 -26.86 18.90 -7.07
N ARG A 131 -26.26 17.71 -6.88
CA ARG A 131 -25.24 17.18 -7.80
C ARG A 131 -25.92 16.55 -9.01
N THR A 132 -25.39 16.84 -10.21
CA THR A 132 -25.84 16.26 -11.48
C THR A 132 -24.92 15.12 -11.89
N TYR A 133 -25.51 13.99 -12.24
CA TYR A 133 -24.85 12.77 -12.70
C TYR A 133 -25.13 12.58 -14.19
N LYS A 134 -24.10 12.24 -14.96
CA LYS A 134 -24.17 12.02 -16.41
C LYS A 134 -24.28 10.54 -16.70
N LEU A 135 -25.42 10.13 -17.23
CA LEU A 135 -25.68 8.77 -17.72
C LEU A 135 -25.29 8.63 -19.18
N SER A 136 -24.64 7.55 -19.52
CA SER A 136 -24.58 7.04 -20.90
C SER A 136 -24.81 5.53 -20.92
N LEU A 137 -25.42 5.01 -21.97
CA LEU A 137 -25.58 3.57 -22.16
C LEU A 137 -25.70 3.27 -23.66
N PHE A 138 -25.31 2.06 -24.03
CA PHE A 138 -25.59 1.55 -25.39
C PHE A 138 -26.76 0.57 -25.34
N ALA A 139 -27.68 0.72 -26.30
CA ALA A 139 -28.84 -0.18 -26.41
C ALA A 139 -29.26 -0.45 -27.87
N LYS A 140 -29.80 -1.64 -28.05
CA LYS A 140 -30.53 -2.04 -29.29
C LYS A 140 -31.68 -2.98 -28.96
N GLY A 141 -32.67 -3.13 -29.88
CA GLY A 141 -33.77 -4.06 -29.65
C GLY A 141 -35.02 -3.76 -30.49
N ASN A 142 -36.13 -4.26 -30.01
CA ASN A 142 -37.45 -3.98 -30.56
C ASN A 142 -38.43 -3.47 -29.50
N TYR A 143 -37.87 -2.99 -28.40
CA TYR A 143 -38.64 -2.48 -27.28
C TYR A 143 -39.48 -1.25 -27.68
N LYS A 144 -40.70 -1.23 -27.17
CA LYS A 144 -41.63 -0.10 -27.33
C LYS A 144 -42.21 0.27 -25.96
N GLY A 145 -41.90 1.45 -25.50
CA GLY A 145 -42.27 2.01 -24.19
C GLY A 145 -41.33 3.10 -23.79
N GLY A 146 -41.58 3.72 -22.67
CA GLY A 146 -40.68 4.71 -22.03
C GLY A 146 -39.51 4.04 -21.30
N LEU A 147 -38.39 4.74 -21.28
CA LEU A 147 -37.24 4.38 -20.49
C LEU A 147 -36.91 5.55 -19.53
N LYS A 148 -36.86 5.26 -18.23
CA LYS A 148 -36.44 6.24 -17.25
C LYS A 148 -35.18 5.76 -16.52
N ALA A 149 -34.38 6.72 -16.11
CA ALA A 149 -33.25 6.49 -15.23
C ALA A 149 -33.51 7.16 -13.88
N ARG A 150 -33.11 6.48 -12.78
CA ARG A 150 -33.32 6.96 -11.41
C ARG A 150 -32.11 6.73 -10.55
N LEU A 151 -31.99 7.57 -9.52
CA LEU A 151 -31.24 7.24 -8.29
C LEU A 151 -32.28 6.96 -7.20
N ILE A 152 -32.17 5.80 -6.55
CA ILE A 152 -33.16 5.32 -5.57
C ILE A 152 -32.47 4.91 -4.28
N SER A 153 -33.23 4.87 -3.17
CA SER A 153 -32.77 4.27 -1.92
C SER A 153 -32.54 2.75 -2.08
N ALA A 154 -31.69 2.18 -1.23
CA ALA A 154 -31.38 0.75 -1.27
C ALA A 154 -32.63 -0.16 -1.12
N ASP A 155 -33.68 0.29 -0.41
CA ASP A 155 -34.95 -0.41 -0.28
C ASP A 155 -35.96 -0.11 -1.43
N GLY A 156 -35.57 0.75 -2.38
CA GLY A 156 -36.34 1.11 -3.56
C GLY A 156 -37.55 2.02 -3.32
N LYS A 157 -37.75 2.54 -2.10
CA LYS A 157 -38.94 3.31 -1.73
C LYS A 157 -38.83 4.81 -2.02
N THR A 158 -37.60 5.35 -1.98
CA THR A 158 -37.34 6.77 -2.19
C THR A 158 -36.62 6.99 -3.50
N VAL A 159 -37.10 7.96 -4.29
CA VAL A 159 -36.45 8.38 -5.54
C VAL A 159 -35.72 9.70 -5.28
N TYR A 160 -34.40 9.72 -5.43
CA TYR A 160 -33.55 10.89 -5.27
C TYR A 160 -33.32 11.66 -6.56
N ALA A 161 -33.43 11.02 -7.70
CA ALA A 161 -33.42 11.65 -9.03
C ALA A 161 -34.20 10.79 -10.01
N GLU A 162 -34.89 11.43 -10.95
CA GLU A 162 -35.51 10.75 -12.09
C GLU A 162 -35.38 11.61 -13.35
N THR A 163 -35.06 10.96 -14.44
CA THR A 163 -35.07 11.56 -15.79
C THR A 163 -35.60 10.59 -16.82
N THR A 164 -36.21 11.10 -17.90
CA THR A 164 -36.55 10.27 -19.05
C THR A 164 -35.33 10.14 -19.95
N VAL A 165 -34.98 8.92 -20.31
CA VAL A 165 -34.01 8.65 -21.37
C VAL A 165 -34.77 8.72 -22.69
N ASP A 166 -34.47 9.75 -23.48
CA ASP A 166 -35.14 9.94 -24.78
C ASP A 166 -34.63 8.89 -25.78
N ALA A 167 -35.33 7.73 -25.80
CA ALA A 167 -34.83 6.54 -26.40
C ALA A 167 -35.94 5.82 -27.24
N ALA A 168 -35.94 6.05 -28.54
CA ALA A 168 -36.54 5.09 -29.46
C ALA A 168 -35.51 3.96 -29.72
N ILE A 169 -35.56 2.86 -28.91
CA ILE A 169 -34.62 1.74 -29.04
C ILE A 169 -34.86 1.01 -30.37
N GLY A 170 -33.89 1.14 -31.26
CA GLY A 170 -33.90 0.54 -32.60
C GLY A 170 -33.10 -0.76 -32.68
N LYS A 171 -33.17 -1.43 -33.86
CA LYS A 171 -32.45 -2.71 -34.09
C LYS A 171 -30.94 -2.60 -34.14
N LYS A 172 -30.36 -1.40 -34.28
CA LYS A 172 -28.93 -1.15 -34.29
C LYS A 172 -28.51 -0.59 -32.94
N TRP A 173 -27.28 -0.83 -32.57
CA TRP A 173 -26.66 -0.22 -31.41
C TRP A 173 -26.63 1.30 -31.55
N ASN A 174 -27.10 2.01 -30.52
CA ASN A 174 -27.02 3.46 -30.39
C ASN A 174 -26.60 3.81 -28.96
N LYS A 175 -25.85 4.91 -28.81
CA LYS A 175 -25.55 5.51 -27.52
C LYS A 175 -26.72 6.43 -27.12
N TYR A 176 -27.14 6.29 -25.87
CA TYR A 176 -28.18 7.13 -25.24
C TYR A 176 -27.55 7.82 -24.05
N THR A 177 -27.94 9.06 -23.80
CA THR A 177 -27.43 9.87 -22.68
C THR A 177 -28.56 10.55 -21.95
N ALA A 178 -28.38 10.81 -20.65
CA ALA A 178 -29.31 11.59 -19.84
C ALA A 178 -28.56 12.19 -18.64
N GLU A 179 -29.16 13.16 -17.97
CA GLU A 179 -28.62 13.74 -16.74
C GLU A 179 -29.64 13.56 -15.61
N LEU A 180 -29.11 13.23 -14.41
CA LEU A 180 -29.88 13.06 -13.19
C LEU A 180 -29.36 14.04 -12.13
N THR A 181 -30.24 14.88 -11.58
CA THR A 181 -29.89 15.78 -10.47
C THR A 181 -30.54 15.28 -9.18
N ALA A 182 -29.72 14.93 -8.19
CA ALA A 182 -30.20 14.44 -6.92
C ALA A 182 -30.88 15.52 -6.07
N ASN A 183 -32.01 15.17 -5.45
CA ASN A 183 -32.80 16.08 -4.59
C ASN A 183 -32.53 15.89 -3.09
N ALA A 184 -31.75 14.87 -2.71
CA ALA A 184 -31.35 14.56 -1.34
C ALA A 184 -30.01 13.85 -1.30
N ASN A 185 -29.45 13.70 -0.09
CA ASN A 185 -28.22 12.95 0.16
C ASN A 185 -28.54 11.50 0.55
N ASP A 186 -27.87 10.54 -0.09
CA ASP A 186 -27.83 9.14 0.34
C ASP A 186 -26.52 8.49 -0.14
N PRO A 187 -25.62 8.06 0.77
CA PRO A 187 -24.37 7.41 0.38
C PRO A 187 -24.52 5.98 -0.11
N LYS A 188 -25.71 5.41 0.02
CA LYS A 188 -26.07 4.02 -0.35
C LYS A 188 -27.13 3.94 -1.43
N ALA A 189 -27.31 5.01 -2.18
CA ALA A 189 -28.24 5.03 -3.31
C ALA A 189 -27.86 3.97 -4.36
N GLN A 190 -28.79 3.59 -5.19
CA GLN A 190 -28.65 2.65 -6.30
C GLN A 190 -29.12 3.31 -7.60
N PHE A 191 -28.57 2.86 -8.71
CA PHE A 191 -29.01 3.26 -10.05
C PHE A 191 -30.10 2.32 -10.54
N GLU A 192 -31.18 2.86 -11.15
CA GLU A 192 -32.30 2.10 -11.67
C GLU A 192 -32.65 2.55 -13.10
N LEU A 193 -32.76 1.58 -14.02
CA LEU A 193 -33.43 1.76 -15.32
C LEU A 193 -34.83 1.18 -15.24
N VAL A 194 -35.87 2.01 -15.54
CA VAL A 194 -37.26 1.63 -15.47
C VAL A 194 -37.87 1.53 -16.88
N PHE A 195 -38.48 0.41 -17.17
CA PHE A 195 -39.15 0.09 -18.45
C PHE A 195 -40.67 -0.04 -18.23
N ASP A 196 -41.49 0.68 -19.02
CA ASP A 196 -42.97 0.70 -18.92
C ASP A 196 -43.69 0.10 -20.15
N GLY A 197 -42.95 -0.66 -20.97
CA GLY A 197 -43.45 -1.18 -22.25
C GLY A 197 -43.18 -2.66 -22.46
N LYS A 198 -43.14 -3.04 -23.74
CA LYS A 198 -42.96 -4.45 -24.17
C LYS A 198 -41.86 -4.58 -25.22
N GLY A 199 -41.12 -5.67 -25.17
CA GLY A 199 -40.11 -6.03 -26.17
C GLY A 199 -38.82 -6.48 -25.56
N THR A 200 -37.82 -6.60 -26.41
CA THR A 200 -36.45 -7.01 -26.04
C THR A 200 -35.50 -5.83 -26.18
N VAL A 201 -34.65 -5.63 -25.16
CA VAL A 201 -33.56 -4.66 -25.14
C VAL A 201 -32.27 -5.43 -24.89
N THR A 202 -31.24 -5.14 -25.66
CA THR A 202 -29.87 -5.56 -25.36
C THR A 202 -29.10 -4.32 -24.95
N LEU A 203 -28.47 -4.35 -23.77
CA LEU A 203 -27.74 -3.27 -23.14
C LEU A 203 -26.26 -3.61 -23.07
N ASP A 204 -25.41 -2.59 -23.16
CA ASP A 204 -24.01 -2.68 -22.95
C ASP A 204 -23.44 -1.34 -22.47
N VAL A 205 -22.30 -1.35 -21.77
CA VAL A 205 -21.54 -0.19 -21.29
C VAL A 205 -22.45 0.87 -20.68
N VAL A 206 -23.15 0.49 -19.61
CA VAL A 206 -23.97 1.41 -18.81
C VAL A 206 -23.05 2.16 -17.86
N SER A 207 -22.99 3.48 -17.95
CA SER A 207 -22.00 4.32 -17.25
C SER A 207 -22.70 5.51 -16.60
N LEU A 208 -22.31 5.85 -15.38
CA LEU A 208 -22.85 6.99 -14.61
C LEU A 208 -21.71 7.74 -13.91
N PHE A 209 -21.47 8.99 -14.32
CA PHE A 209 -20.41 9.83 -13.77
C PHE A 209 -20.94 11.01 -12.95
N PRO A 210 -20.38 11.25 -11.75
CA PRO A 210 -20.52 12.54 -11.05
C PRO A 210 -19.61 13.59 -11.72
N PRO A 211 -19.61 14.87 -11.26
CA PRO A 211 -18.54 15.81 -11.56
C PRO A 211 -17.17 15.25 -11.16
N THR A 212 -16.16 15.39 -12.02
CA THR A 212 -14.83 14.83 -11.86
C THR A 212 -13.80 15.86 -11.46
N PHE A 213 -12.66 15.42 -10.96
CA PHE A 213 -11.50 16.26 -10.67
C PHE A 213 -11.05 16.98 -11.96
N MET A 214 -10.76 18.29 -11.88
CA MET A 214 -10.42 19.17 -13.01
C MET A 214 -11.44 19.13 -14.17
N ASN A 215 -12.66 18.59 -13.94
CA ASN A 215 -13.70 18.36 -14.95
C ASN A 215 -13.26 17.51 -16.15
N ARG A 216 -12.28 16.63 -15.99
CA ARG A 216 -11.82 15.71 -17.03
C ARG A 216 -12.97 14.77 -17.45
N PRO A 217 -13.22 14.58 -18.74
CA PRO A 217 -14.05 13.47 -19.23
C PRO A 217 -13.45 12.14 -18.79
N ASN A 218 -14.28 11.15 -18.43
CA ASN A 218 -13.81 9.86 -17.93
C ASN A 218 -12.82 10.01 -16.74
N GLY A 219 -13.05 11.02 -15.90
CA GLY A 219 -12.06 11.52 -14.95
C GLY A 219 -12.16 10.88 -13.57
N LEU A 220 -11.50 11.54 -12.63
CA LEU A 220 -11.23 11.02 -11.30
C LEU A 220 -12.20 11.57 -10.25
N ARG A 221 -12.34 10.83 -9.16
CA ARG A 221 -13.13 11.19 -7.99
C ARG A 221 -12.45 12.37 -7.25
N PRO A 222 -13.15 13.53 -7.11
CA PRO A 222 -12.49 14.78 -6.67
C PRO A 222 -11.89 14.73 -5.26
N ASP A 223 -12.56 14.07 -4.32
CA ASP A 223 -12.10 13.98 -2.92
C ASP A 223 -10.80 13.17 -2.80
N LEU A 224 -10.67 12.07 -3.53
CA LEU A 224 -9.45 11.25 -3.55
C LEU A 224 -8.31 11.95 -4.30
N ALA A 225 -8.59 12.48 -5.48
CA ALA A 225 -7.59 13.20 -6.28
C ALA A 225 -7.07 14.46 -5.56
N GLN A 226 -7.91 15.15 -4.78
CA GLN A 226 -7.50 16.31 -4.00
C GLN A 226 -6.47 15.97 -2.92
N LEU A 227 -6.55 14.80 -2.29
CA LEU A 227 -5.54 14.36 -1.32
C LEU A 227 -4.19 14.13 -2.00
N LEU A 228 -4.16 13.55 -3.21
CA LEU A 228 -2.92 13.43 -4.01
C LEU A 228 -2.38 14.80 -4.41
N TYR A 229 -3.25 15.70 -4.89
CA TYR A 229 -2.87 17.07 -5.25
C TYR A 229 -2.24 17.83 -4.09
N ASN A 230 -2.72 17.61 -2.87
CA ASN A 230 -2.18 18.26 -1.66
C ASN A 230 -0.75 17.79 -1.31
N ILE A 231 -0.35 16.58 -1.70
CA ILE A 231 1.03 16.07 -1.51
C ILE A 231 2.01 16.83 -2.40
N ARG A 232 1.58 17.31 -3.59
CA ARG A 232 2.44 17.92 -4.62
C ARG A 232 3.57 17.00 -5.06
N PRO A 233 3.24 15.77 -5.48
CA PRO A 233 4.24 14.79 -5.86
C PRO A 233 5.07 15.27 -7.05
N LYS A 234 6.33 14.85 -7.13
CA LYS A 234 7.22 15.19 -8.24
C LYS A 234 7.10 14.23 -9.41
N PHE A 235 6.65 13.02 -9.15
CA PHE A 235 6.37 12.00 -10.16
C PHE A 235 5.19 11.13 -9.74
N VAL A 236 4.63 10.44 -10.73
CA VAL A 236 3.62 9.37 -10.56
C VAL A 236 4.17 8.11 -11.19
N ARG A 237 4.48 7.09 -10.39
CA ARG A 237 4.82 5.73 -10.86
C ARG A 237 3.53 4.97 -11.11
N PHE A 238 3.35 4.46 -12.33
CA PHE A 238 2.14 3.75 -12.78
C PHE A 238 2.45 2.74 -13.89
N PRO A 239 1.56 1.78 -14.19
CA PRO A 239 0.32 1.40 -13.51
C PRO A 239 0.58 0.58 -12.25
N GLY A 240 1.82 0.50 -11.82
CA GLY A 240 2.23 0.00 -10.53
C GLY A 240 2.71 -1.43 -10.53
N GLY A 241 2.93 -1.98 -9.37
CA GLY A 241 3.48 -3.22 -8.92
C GLY A 241 3.06 -4.49 -9.67
N CYS A 242 2.58 -5.50 -8.94
CA CYS A 242 2.15 -6.78 -9.52
C CYS A 242 1.05 -6.67 -10.59
N TYR A 243 0.29 -5.59 -10.61
CA TYR A 243 -0.72 -5.30 -11.62
C TYR A 243 -0.14 -5.21 -13.05
N VAL A 244 1.10 -4.75 -13.20
CA VAL A 244 1.80 -4.71 -14.51
C VAL A 244 2.01 -6.10 -15.08
N GLU A 245 2.29 -7.07 -14.20
CA GLU A 245 2.73 -8.40 -14.57
C GLU A 245 1.58 -9.38 -14.78
N GLY A 246 0.53 -9.28 -13.95
CA GLY A 246 -0.51 -10.30 -13.88
C GLY A 246 -0.04 -11.58 -13.20
N GLN A 247 -0.86 -12.63 -13.17
CA GLN A 247 -0.58 -13.82 -12.38
C GLN A 247 -0.69 -15.13 -13.14
N GLU A 248 -1.83 -15.42 -13.78
CA GLU A 248 -2.11 -16.76 -14.37
C GLU A 248 -1.56 -16.89 -15.79
N SER A 249 -1.59 -15.81 -16.56
CA SER A 249 -1.20 -15.79 -17.96
C SER A 249 -0.82 -14.37 -18.39
N PRO A 250 -0.12 -14.22 -19.54
CA PRO A 250 0.23 -12.91 -20.06
C PRO A 250 -0.99 -12.01 -20.36
N GLU A 251 -2.16 -12.58 -20.60
CA GLU A 251 -3.39 -11.81 -20.83
C GLU A 251 -3.90 -11.10 -19.57
N ASN A 252 -3.44 -11.47 -18.39
CA ASN A 252 -3.74 -10.77 -17.13
C ASN A 252 -2.82 -9.57 -16.87
N ALA A 253 -1.80 -9.36 -17.69
CA ALA A 253 -0.93 -8.20 -17.61
C ALA A 253 -1.65 -6.93 -18.07
N PHE A 254 -1.13 -5.78 -17.66
CA PHE A 254 -1.60 -4.49 -18.15
C PHE A 254 -1.11 -4.26 -19.59
N HIS A 255 -2.03 -4.32 -20.55
CA HIS A 255 -1.77 -4.02 -21.96
C HIS A 255 -2.32 -2.64 -22.33
N TRP A 256 -1.47 -1.63 -22.32
CA TRP A 256 -1.86 -0.23 -22.44
C TRP A 256 -2.76 0.08 -23.65
N GLU A 257 -2.53 -0.56 -24.83
CA GLU A 257 -3.33 -0.35 -26.03
C GLU A 257 -4.82 -0.73 -25.84
N LYS A 258 -5.11 -1.66 -24.93
CA LYS A 258 -6.48 -2.08 -24.60
C LYS A 258 -7.20 -1.11 -23.66
N THR A 259 -6.46 -0.16 -23.05
CA THR A 259 -6.96 0.70 -21.97
C THR A 259 -7.15 2.17 -22.41
N ILE A 260 -6.94 2.49 -23.67
CA ILE A 260 -7.07 3.85 -24.22
C ILE A 260 -8.29 4.00 -25.14
N GLY A 261 -8.65 5.24 -25.50
CA GLY A 261 -9.79 5.57 -26.35
C GLY A 261 -11.13 5.49 -25.61
N PRO A 262 -12.25 5.42 -26.35
CA PRO A 262 -13.60 5.37 -25.76
C PRO A 262 -13.79 4.16 -24.85
N ILE A 263 -14.49 4.35 -23.71
CA ILE A 263 -14.68 3.28 -22.71
C ILE A 263 -15.37 2.04 -23.26
N GLU A 264 -16.22 2.19 -24.27
CA GLU A 264 -16.88 1.08 -24.96
C GLU A 264 -15.94 0.23 -25.83
N GLN A 265 -14.71 0.68 -26.06
CA GLN A 265 -13.68 -0.05 -26.79
C GLN A 265 -12.65 -0.70 -25.86
N ARG A 266 -12.80 -0.55 -24.55
CA ARG A 266 -11.92 -1.14 -23.54
C ARG A 266 -12.53 -2.45 -23.05
N PRO A 267 -11.85 -3.60 -23.24
CA PRO A 267 -12.40 -4.90 -22.86
C PRO A 267 -12.40 -5.13 -21.35
N GLY A 268 -11.55 -4.43 -20.60
CA GLY A 268 -11.21 -4.78 -19.23
C GLY A 268 -10.43 -6.10 -19.16
N HIS A 269 -9.86 -6.40 -18.02
CA HIS A 269 -9.17 -7.67 -17.81
C HIS A 269 -9.31 -8.17 -16.37
N LYS A 270 -8.93 -9.42 -16.10
CA LYS A 270 -8.89 -9.97 -14.75
C LYS A 270 -7.64 -9.47 -14.04
N ASN A 271 -7.81 -8.71 -13.00
CA ASN A 271 -6.77 -8.39 -12.03
C ASN A 271 -6.68 -9.56 -11.03
N VAL A 272 -5.98 -10.63 -11.42
CA VAL A 272 -5.92 -11.88 -10.66
C VAL A 272 -5.13 -11.70 -9.38
N ASN A 273 -4.10 -10.85 -9.38
CA ASN A 273 -3.30 -10.53 -8.21
C ASN A 273 -4.19 -10.02 -7.06
N TRP A 274 -5.16 -9.19 -7.38
CA TRP A 274 -6.05 -8.55 -6.39
C TRP A 274 -7.50 -9.05 -6.43
N ARG A 275 -7.77 -10.15 -7.18
CA ARG A 275 -9.00 -10.99 -7.17
C ARG A 275 -10.28 -10.29 -7.59
N TYR A 276 -10.20 -9.30 -8.46
CA TYR A 276 -11.36 -8.69 -9.10
C TYR A 276 -11.09 -8.46 -10.60
N ARG A 277 -12.09 -7.98 -11.31
CA ARG A 277 -11.94 -7.56 -12.70
C ARG A 277 -11.82 -6.03 -12.73
N THR A 278 -10.84 -5.50 -13.44
CA THR A 278 -10.79 -4.08 -13.77
C THR A 278 -11.52 -3.83 -15.09
N SER A 279 -12.22 -2.69 -15.15
CA SER A 279 -12.88 -2.25 -16.37
C SER A 279 -11.94 -1.57 -17.37
N ASP A 280 -10.68 -1.37 -17.01
CA ASP A 280 -9.72 -0.50 -17.71
C ASP A 280 -10.24 0.93 -17.96
N GLY A 281 -11.18 1.35 -17.14
CA GLY A 281 -11.74 2.68 -17.20
C GLY A 281 -10.75 3.76 -16.84
N MET A 282 -9.93 3.54 -15.81
CA MET A 282 -8.70 4.27 -15.56
C MET A 282 -7.56 3.54 -16.27
N GLY A 283 -7.27 3.97 -17.49
CA GLY A 283 -6.27 3.36 -18.35
C GLY A 283 -5.03 4.24 -18.52
N PHE A 284 -4.20 3.89 -19.50
CA PHE A 284 -2.91 4.54 -19.75
C PHE A 284 -3.04 6.06 -19.93
N ASP A 285 -4.07 6.50 -20.64
CA ASP A 285 -4.33 7.93 -20.88
C ASP A 285 -4.72 8.66 -19.59
N GLU A 286 -5.56 8.04 -18.74
CA GLU A 286 -5.98 8.61 -17.46
C GLU A 286 -4.83 8.65 -16.44
N TYR A 287 -3.90 7.69 -16.46
CA TYR A 287 -2.68 7.76 -15.64
C TYR A 287 -1.78 8.92 -16.06
N LEU A 288 -1.61 9.14 -17.36
CA LEU A 288 -0.84 10.26 -17.89
C LEU A 288 -1.51 11.60 -17.56
N GLN A 289 -2.85 11.68 -17.66
CA GLN A 289 -3.62 12.85 -17.27
C GLN A 289 -3.54 13.13 -15.76
N LEU A 290 -3.53 12.07 -14.92
CA LEU A 290 -3.31 12.22 -13.49
C LEU A 290 -1.96 12.89 -13.20
N ALA A 291 -0.88 12.44 -13.85
CA ALA A 291 0.45 13.06 -13.68
C ALA A 291 0.43 14.54 -14.11
N GLU A 292 -0.22 14.86 -15.22
CA GLU A 292 -0.39 16.25 -15.70
C GLU A 292 -1.20 17.10 -14.69
N ASP A 293 -2.34 16.60 -14.20
CA ASP A 293 -3.20 17.30 -13.23
C ASP A 293 -2.50 17.55 -11.89
N LEU A 294 -1.59 16.69 -11.50
CA LEU A 294 -0.75 16.83 -10.30
C LEU A 294 0.51 17.66 -10.55
N ASN A 295 0.78 18.10 -11.80
CA ASN A 295 2.03 18.75 -12.21
C ASN A 295 3.25 17.90 -11.82
N ALA A 296 3.17 16.59 -12.06
CA ALA A 296 4.16 15.57 -11.74
C ALA A 296 4.67 14.91 -13.03
N LYS A 297 5.89 14.36 -12.98
CA LYS A 297 6.45 13.59 -14.10
C LYS A 297 5.82 12.20 -14.15
N PRO A 298 5.38 11.71 -15.32
CA PRO A 298 4.97 10.33 -15.46
C PRO A 298 6.19 9.39 -15.42
N LEU A 299 6.18 8.39 -14.54
CA LEU A 299 7.12 7.29 -14.48
C LEU A 299 6.37 6.01 -14.86
N TYR A 300 6.67 5.48 -16.03
CA TYR A 300 5.97 4.33 -16.58
C TYR A 300 6.71 3.04 -16.28
N VAL A 301 6.00 2.05 -15.72
CA VAL A 301 6.51 0.70 -15.46
C VAL A 301 6.06 -0.23 -16.58
N VAL A 302 6.98 -0.99 -17.16
CA VAL A 302 6.69 -1.93 -18.27
C VAL A 302 6.89 -3.37 -17.85
N ASN A 303 6.01 -4.24 -18.32
CA ASN A 303 6.21 -5.69 -18.19
C ASN A 303 7.35 -6.15 -19.14
N VAL A 304 8.23 -6.98 -18.62
CA VAL A 304 9.38 -7.54 -19.36
C VAL A 304 9.11 -8.97 -19.90
N GLY A 305 7.84 -9.34 -20.02
CA GLY A 305 7.41 -10.67 -20.43
C GLY A 305 7.43 -11.68 -19.28
N LEU A 306 7.20 -11.20 -18.06
CA LEU A 306 7.07 -11.98 -16.83
C LEU A 306 5.67 -11.82 -16.25
N TRP A 307 5.14 -12.89 -15.68
CA TRP A 307 3.95 -12.90 -14.82
C TRP A 307 4.15 -13.91 -13.71
N HIS A 308 3.45 -13.81 -12.59
CA HIS A 308 3.72 -14.60 -11.39
C HIS A 308 3.60 -16.14 -11.62
N GLY A 309 2.89 -16.58 -12.66
CA GLY A 309 2.74 -17.99 -13.03
C GLY A 309 3.65 -18.47 -14.16
N GLY A 310 4.51 -17.61 -14.74
CA GLY A 310 5.36 -18.00 -15.85
C GLY A 310 6.06 -16.85 -16.57
N MET A 311 6.64 -17.15 -17.73
CA MET A 311 7.42 -16.17 -18.48
C MET A 311 7.41 -16.43 -19.99
N THR A 312 7.56 -15.38 -20.78
CA THR A 312 7.93 -15.47 -22.19
C THR A 312 9.43 -15.77 -22.28
N PRO A 313 9.88 -16.76 -23.06
CA PRO A 313 11.32 -16.99 -23.26
C PRO A 313 12.04 -15.72 -23.75
N VAL A 314 13.26 -15.48 -23.26
CA VAL A 314 14.05 -14.25 -23.57
C VAL A 314 14.21 -14.01 -25.05
N ASP A 315 14.38 -15.07 -25.85
CA ASP A 315 14.48 -14.95 -27.32
C ASP A 315 13.16 -14.57 -28.02
N SER A 316 12.05 -14.61 -27.29
CA SER A 316 10.69 -14.32 -27.79
C SER A 316 10.05 -13.06 -27.19
N ILE A 317 10.78 -12.23 -26.45
CA ILE A 317 10.23 -11.05 -25.76
C ILE A 317 10.00 -9.82 -26.68
N GLN A 318 10.31 -9.92 -27.97
CA GLN A 318 10.17 -8.79 -28.90
C GLN A 318 8.77 -8.15 -28.87
N PRO A 319 7.65 -8.90 -28.78
CA PRO A 319 6.31 -8.28 -28.65
C PRO A 319 6.16 -7.35 -27.44
N TRP A 320 6.77 -7.69 -26.30
CA TRP A 320 6.75 -6.85 -25.11
C TRP A 320 7.58 -5.57 -25.29
N ILE A 321 8.74 -5.69 -26.00
CA ILE A 321 9.55 -4.53 -26.37
C ILE A 321 8.77 -3.61 -27.31
N ASP A 322 8.10 -4.17 -28.33
CA ASP A 322 7.28 -3.42 -29.27
C ASP A 322 6.12 -2.71 -28.57
N GLU A 323 5.47 -3.36 -27.60
CA GLU A 323 4.41 -2.78 -26.77
C GLU A 323 4.94 -1.58 -25.97
N CYS A 324 6.10 -1.72 -25.31
CA CYS A 324 6.78 -0.61 -24.62
C CYS A 324 7.08 0.56 -25.58
N MET A 325 7.68 0.27 -26.73
CA MET A 325 8.06 1.29 -27.72
C MET A 325 6.84 2.01 -28.31
N ASN A 326 5.72 1.31 -28.46
CA ASN A 326 4.45 1.88 -28.89
C ASN A 326 3.83 2.78 -27.82
N ALA A 327 3.91 2.39 -26.53
CA ALA A 327 3.47 3.21 -25.41
C ALA A 327 4.27 4.53 -25.31
N LEU A 328 5.59 4.44 -25.46
CA LEU A 328 6.46 5.62 -25.50
C LEU A 328 6.17 6.52 -26.72
N GLU A 329 5.85 5.94 -27.88
CA GLU A 329 5.42 6.74 -29.04
C GLU A 329 4.05 7.37 -28.81
N TYR A 330 3.10 6.69 -28.15
CA TYR A 330 1.83 7.29 -27.76
C TYR A 330 2.04 8.48 -26.84
N ALA A 331 2.83 8.34 -25.79
CA ALA A 331 3.04 9.39 -24.81
C ALA A 331 3.91 10.55 -25.36
N ASN A 332 5.00 10.26 -26.09
CA ASN A 332 6.05 11.23 -26.43
C ASN A 332 6.13 11.57 -27.92
N GLY A 333 5.52 10.74 -28.79
CA GLY A 333 5.63 10.90 -30.24
C GLY A 333 4.88 12.13 -30.76
N PRO A 334 5.33 12.70 -31.89
CA PRO A 334 4.65 13.82 -32.53
C PRO A 334 3.31 13.37 -33.13
N VAL A 335 2.36 14.27 -33.29
CA VAL A 335 1.03 13.99 -33.90
C VAL A 335 1.11 13.41 -35.33
N THR A 336 2.24 13.47 -35.97
CA THR A 336 2.51 12.87 -37.28
C THR A 336 2.90 11.39 -37.22
N SER A 337 3.25 10.88 -36.04
CA SER A 337 3.52 9.46 -35.83
C SER A 337 2.24 8.66 -35.64
N LYS A 338 2.29 7.34 -35.78
CA LYS A 338 1.13 6.44 -35.65
C LYS A 338 0.40 6.62 -34.32
N TYR A 339 1.15 6.50 -33.22
CA TYR A 339 0.56 6.52 -31.89
C TYR A 339 0.42 7.94 -31.31
N GLY A 340 1.27 8.90 -31.74
CA GLY A 340 1.05 10.32 -31.43
C GLY A 340 -0.22 10.88 -32.09
N ALA A 341 -0.54 10.42 -33.32
CA ALA A 341 -1.82 10.74 -33.94
C ALA A 341 -3.01 10.13 -33.19
N LEU A 342 -2.86 8.91 -32.64
CA LEU A 342 -3.90 8.27 -31.84
C LEU A 342 -4.13 9.02 -30.52
N ARG A 343 -3.06 9.47 -29.83
CA ARG A 343 -3.16 10.33 -28.65
C ARG A 343 -3.95 11.61 -28.96
N ALA A 344 -3.61 12.29 -30.05
CA ALA A 344 -4.31 13.50 -30.48
C ALA A 344 -5.78 13.24 -30.78
N LYS A 345 -6.12 12.09 -31.42
CA LYS A 345 -7.50 11.66 -31.65
C LYS A 345 -8.26 11.41 -30.36
N ASN A 346 -7.57 10.92 -29.31
CA ASN A 346 -8.13 10.69 -27.98
C ASN A 346 -8.28 12.00 -27.17
N GLY A 347 -7.90 13.14 -27.73
CA GLY A 347 -8.13 14.47 -27.16
C GLY A 347 -6.90 15.17 -26.59
N HIS A 348 -5.72 14.56 -26.67
CA HIS A 348 -4.48 15.14 -26.16
C HIS A 348 -3.40 15.26 -27.25
N PRO A 349 -3.37 16.37 -28.03
CA PRO A 349 -2.40 16.53 -29.13
C PRO A 349 -0.95 16.70 -28.64
N GLU A 350 -0.74 17.34 -27.48
CA GLU A 350 0.59 17.55 -26.93
C GLU A 350 1.18 16.29 -26.30
N PRO A 351 2.50 16.07 -26.34
CA PRO A 351 3.16 14.98 -25.65
C PRO A 351 3.02 15.07 -24.13
N TYR A 352 2.86 13.92 -23.46
CA TYR A 352 2.87 13.81 -22.00
C TYR A 352 4.29 13.82 -21.40
N ASN A 353 5.33 13.59 -22.22
CA ASN A 353 6.75 13.61 -21.85
C ASN A 353 7.12 12.62 -20.75
N ILE A 354 6.94 11.33 -21.00
CA ILE A 354 7.53 10.29 -20.14
C ILE A 354 9.06 10.42 -20.22
N GLU A 355 9.69 10.75 -19.08
CA GLU A 355 11.15 10.86 -18.95
C GLU A 355 11.74 9.65 -18.22
N TYR A 356 10.96 8.94 -17.39
CA TYR A 356 11.35 7.81 -16.57
C TYR A 356 10.64 6.54 -17.00
N LEU A 357 11.42 5.48 -17.22
CA LEU A 357 10.92 4.16 -17.59
C LEU A 357 11.50 3.11 -16.66
N GLU A 358 10.65 2.46 -15.91
CA GLU A 358 11.03 1.31 -15.09
C GLU A 358 10.82 0.02 -15.88
N ILE A 359 11.87 -0.79 -15.96
CA ILE A 359 11.92 -2.03 -16.74
C ILE A 359 11.64 -3.22 -15.82
N GLY A 360 10.39 -3.67 -15.80
CA GLY A 360 9.88 -4.70 -14.91
C GLY A 360 9.41 -4.15 -13.57
N ASN A 361 8.89 -5.02 -12.70
CA ASN A 361 8.48 -4.75 -11.33
C ASN A 361 8.89 -5.92 -10.44
N GLU A 362 9.65 -5.67 -9.37
CA GLU A 362 10.08 -6.70 -8.40
C GLU A 362 10.64 -7.97 -9.06
N ASN A 363 11.14 -7.87 -10.27
CA ASN A 363 11.90 -8.92 -10.93
C ASN A 363 13.29 -9.00 -10.29
N ASN A 364 14.17 -9.91 -10.74
CA ASN A 364 15.47 -10.11 -10.12
C ASN A 364 15.37 -10.70 -8.69
N GLN A 365 14.50 -11.68 -8.51
CA GLN A 365 14.25 -12.34 -7.23
C GLN A 365 15.44 -13.19 -6.78
N PRO A 366 15.71 -13.30 -5.45
CA PRO A 366 16.79 -14.12 -4.92
C PRO A 366 16.52 -15.63 -5.02
N ASP A 367 15.28 -16.05 -5.28
CA ASP A 367 14.90 -17.45 -5.39
C ASP A 367 15.60 -18.09 -6.61
N PRO A 368 16.42 -19.15 -6.44
CA PRO A 368 17.04 -19.86 -7.55
C PRO A 368 16.05 -20.38 -8.59
N ALA A 369 14.78 -20.68 -8.20
CA ALA A 369 13.74 -21.06 -9.13
C ALA A 369 13.26 -19.90 -10.01
N LEU A 370 13.33 -18.67 -9.51
CA LEU A 370 12.96 -17.44 -10.19
C LEU A 370 14.15 -16.74 -10.87
N GLN A 371 15.40 -17.01 -10.46
CA GLN A 371 16.60 -16.54 -11.19
C GLN A 371 16.67 -17.09 -12.63
N SER A 372 15.90 -18.12 -12.94
CA SER A 372 15.70 -18.61 -14.31
C SER A 372 14.91 -17.60 -15.19
N ASP A 373 14.44 -16.49 -14.63
CA ASP A 373 13.73 -15.45 -15.36
C ASP A 373 14.62 -14.64 -16.32
N HIS A 374 15.92 -14.72 -16.17
CA HIS A 374 16.90 -14.00 -16.98
C HIS A 374 16.69 -12.48 -17.00
N TYR A 375 16.38 -11.89 -15.84
CA TYR A 375 16.00 -10.48 -15.74
C TYR A 375 17.03 -9.52 -16.39
N TYR A 376 18.33 -9.73 -16.14
CA TYR A 376 19.37 -8.85 -16.71
C TYR A 376 19.43 -8.91 -18.24
N GLU A 377 19.17 -10.07 -18.86
CA GLU A 377 19.12 -10.21 -20.32
C GLU A 377 17.90 -9.49 -20.89
N ARG A 378 16.75 -9.56 -20.20
CA ARG A 378 15.53 -8.83 -20.54
C ARG A 378 15.76 -7.33 -20.43
N PHE A 379 16.27 -6.87 -19.29
CA PHE A 379 16.64 -5.47 -19.06
C PHE A 379 17.51 -4.92 -20.18
N LYS A 380 18.57 -5.65 -20.56
CA LYS A 380 19.47 -5.25 -21.65
C LYS A 380 18.74 -5.06 -22.98
N LYS A 381 17.88 -6.01 -23.36
CA LYS A 381 17.13 -5.91 -24.63
C LYS A 381 16.18 -4.71 -24.66
N PHE A 382 15.49 -4.43 -23.56
CA PHE A 382 14.66 -3.23 -23.43
C PHE A 382 15.50 -1.96 -23.47
N LYS A 383 16.57 -1.88 -22.67
CA LYS A 383 17.51 -0.76 -22.65
C LYS A 383 18.03 -0.43 -24.05
N ASP A 384 18.55 -1.43 -24.78
CA ASP A 384 19.10 -1.25 -26.12
C ASP A 384 18.04 -0.67 -27.08
N ALA A 385 16.82 -1.19 -27.07
CA ALA A 385 15.73 -0.74 -27.91
C ALA A 385 15.26 0.68 -27.54
N VAL A 386 15.10 0.97 -26.26
CA VAL A 386 14.62 2.27 -25.79
C VAL A 386 15.64 3.36 -26.07
N LEU A 387 16.90 3.18 -25.66
CA LEU A 387 17.94 4.19 -25.84
C LEU A 387 18.32 4.44 -27.30
N ALA A 388 18.10 3.47 -28.20
CA ALA A 388 18.28 3.68 -29.64
C ALA A 388 17.32 4.75 -30.21
N LYS A 389 16.10 4.89 -29.64
CA LYS A 389 15.09 5.88 -30.12
C LYS A 389 14.94 7.06 -29.16
N TYR A 390 15.11 6.83 -27.85
CA TYR A 390 14.96 7.82 -26.78
C TYR A 390 16.24 7.90 -25.93
N PRO A 391 17.33 8.49 -26.43
CA PRO A 391 18.66 8.45 -25.78
C PRO A 391 18.73 9.18 -24.45
N ASN A 392 17.75 10.01 -24.13
CA ASN A 392 17.65 10.76 -22.86
C ASN A 392 16.64 10.14 -21.89
N MET A 393 16.13 8.93 -22.17
CA MET A 393 15.23 8.24 -21.25
C MET A 393 15.99 7.77 -20.01
N HIS A 394 15.49 8.13 -18.83
CA HIS A 394 16.01 7.64 -17.56
C HIS A 394 15.49 6.22 -17.31
N LEU A 395 16.40 5.26 -17.24
CA LEU A 395 16.04 3.85 -17.06
C LEU A 395 16.22 3.41 -15.60
N ILE A 396 15.21 2.71 -15.09
CA ILE A 396 15.20 2.15 -13.75
C ILE A 396 15.23 0.63 -13.86
N GLY A 397 16.15 -0.01 -13.13
CA GLY A 397 16.26 -1.45 -13.03
C GLY A 397 15.86 -1.94 -11.64
N ASN A 398 15.29 -3.14 -11.55
CA ASN A 398 14.90 -3.74 -10.29
C ASN A 398 16.09 -4.42 -9.61
N VAL A 399 16.22 -4.24 -8.30
CA VAL A 399 17.05 -5.08 -7.44
C VAL A 399 16.13 -6.00 -6.62
N VAL A 400 16.72 -6.92 -5.84
CA VAL A 400 15.97 -7.85 -5.01
C VAL A 400 15.01 -7.11 -4.09
N ALA A 401 13.70 -7.38 -4.20
CA ALA A 401 12.66 -6.70 -3.42
C ALA A 401 12.37 -7.37 -2.06
N TRP A 402 12.56 -8.69 -1.96
CA TRP A 402 12.11 -9.46 -0.80
C TRP A 402 13.29 -10.07 -0.01
N GLY A 403 13.32 -9.78 1.30
CA GLY A 403 14.20 -10.45 2.25
C GLY A 403 15.66 -9.96 2.25
N ASP A 404 16.06 -9.07 1.37
CA ASP A 404 17.39 -8.47 1.34
C ASP A 404 17.35 -7.01 1.82
N ASP A 405 18.16 -6.70 2.85
CA ASP A 405 18.29 -5.35 3.37
C ASP A 405 19.41 -4.54 2.67
N ASN A 406 20.23 -5.20 1.86
CA ASN A 406 21.33 -4.60 1.10
C ASN A 406 21.40 -5.15 -0.32
N PRO A 407 20.36 -4.95 -1.12
CA PRO A 407 20.29 -5.49 -2.47
C PRO A 407 21.40 -4.91 -3.36
N THR A 408 21.90 -5.73 -4.29
CA THR A 408 22.98 -5.35 -5.20
C THR A 408 22.56 -5.56 -6.65
N TRP A 409 23.21 -4.80 -7.54
CA TRP A 409 23.11 -4.99 -8.98
C TRP A 409 24.29 -5.80 -9.49
N ASP A 410 24.05 -7.07 -9.81
CA ASP A 410 25.12 -8.03 -10.16
C ASP A 410 25.35 -8.17 -11.67
N SER A 411 24.74 -7.30 -12.48
CA SER A 411 24.94 -7.25 -13.93
C SER A 411 26.12 -6.36 -14.33
N LYS A 412 26.74 -6.70 -15.47
CA LYS A 412 27.71 -5.82 -16.14
C LYS A 412 27.06 -4.67 -16.91
N GLU A 413 25.74 -4.74 -17.13
CA GLU A 413 24.98 -3.66 -17.75
C GLU A 413 24.89 -2.47 -16.80
N SER A 414 25.23 -1.29 -17.28
CA SER A 414 25.04 -0.08 -16.49
C SER A 414 23.57 0.29 -16.44
N VAL A 415 23.11 0.72 -15.28
CA VAL A 415 21.78 1.27 -15.05
C VAL A 415 21.92 2.59 -14.30
N GLU A 416 21.08 3.55 -14.61
CA GLU A 416 21.11 4.88 -13.99
C GLU A 416 20.50 4.83 -12.58
N LEU A 417 19.29 4.30 -12.47
CA LEU A 417 18.58 4.18 -11.19
C LEU A 417 18.29 2.70 -10.86
N LEU A 418 18.39 2.38 -9.58
CA LEU A 418 18.02 1.09 -9.03
C LEU A 418 16.80 1.25 -8.13
N ASP A 419 15.78 0.42 -8.37
CA ASP A 419 14.56 0.41 -7.57
C ASP A 419 14.70 -0.56 -6.40
N GLU A 420 14.61 -0.02 -5.16
CA GLU A 420 14.65 -0.76 -3.90
C GLU A 420 13.27 -0.73 -3.23
N HIS A 421 12.77 -1.89 -2.73
CA HIS A 421 11.49 -2.02 -2.05
C HIS A 421 11.67 -2.50 -0.60
N TYR A 422 10.96 -1.86 0.35
CA TYR A 422 11.07 -2.19 1.77
C TYR A 422 9.71 -2.22 2.46
N TYR A 423 9.29 -3.41 2.87
CA TYR A 423 8.11 -3.66 3.68
C TYR A 423 8.55 -4.26 5.01
N ARG A 424 8.68 -3.42 6.05
CA ARG A 424 9.34 -3.76 7.31
C ARG A 424 8.53 -3.24 8.51
N ASN A 425 9.05 -3.49 9.72
CA ASN A 425 8.49 -2.92 10.96
C ASN A 425 8.98 -1.47 11.19
N PRO A 426 8.33 -0.69 12.08
CA PRO A 426 8.69 0.71 12.31
C PRO A 426 10.13 0.89 12.82
N ALA A 427 10.62 -0.03 13.66
CA ALA A 427 11.96 0.05 14.20
C ALA A 427 13.02 -0.11 13.10
N TRP A 428 12.82 -1.05 12.16
CA TRP A 428 13.70 -1.21 11.01
C TRP A 428 13.84 0.10 10.21
N PHE A 429 12.73 0.79 9.92
CA PHE A 429 12.76 2.06 9.22
C PHE A 429 13.55 3.13 9.99
N ALA A 430 13.32 3.24 11.30
CA ALA A 430 14.03 4.20 12.16
C ALA A 430 15.51 3.85 12.31
N GLU A 431 15.87 2.58 12.46
CA GLU A 431 17.25 2.10 12.55
C GLU A 431 18.01 2.31 11.24
N ASN A 432 17.34 2.33 10.11
CA ASN A 432 17.93 2.56 8.79
C ASN A 432 17.97 4.04 8.38
N PHE A 433 17.87 4.97 9.33
CA PHE A 433 18.10 6.41 9.13
C PHE A 433 19.42 6.71 8.41
N ASN A 434 20.48 5.93 8.68
CA ASN A 434 21.80 6.09 8.10
C ASN A 434 22.11 5.10 6.96
N LYS A 435 21.12 4.37 6.46
CA LYS A 435 21.31 3.29 5.49
C LYS A 435 22.16 3.72 4.30
N TYR A 436 21.87 4.87 3.74
CA TYR A 436 22.49 5.35 2.50
C TYR A 436 23.80 6.12 2.71
N ASP A 437 24.27 6.35 3.95
CA ASP A 437 25.51 7.09 4.23
C ASP A 437 26.75 6.45 3.60
N THR A 438 26.76 5.13 3.45
CA THR A 438 27.89 4.35 2.94
C THR A 438 27.75 3.93 1.47
N TYR A 439 26.66 4.26 0.80
CA TYR A 439 26.45 3.90 -0.60
C TYR A 439 27.46 4.61 -1.52
N ASN A 440 27.84 3.91 -2.60
CA ASN A 440 28.82 4.40 -3.56
C ASN A 440 28.24 5.53 -4.42
N ARG A 441 28.66 6.79 -4.14
CA ARG A 441 28.22 8.00 -4.87
C ARG A 441 28.65 8.05 -6.35
N LYS A 442 29.39 7.07 -6.83
CA LYS A 442 29.80 6.93 -8.25
C LYS A 442 29.06 5.78 -8.94
N GLY A 443 28.21 5.09 -8.23
CA GLY A 443 27.35 4.03 -8.75
C GLY A 443 26.03 4.57 -9.30
N SER A 444 25.06 3.67 -9.44
CA SER A 444 23.70 4.02 -9.79
C SER A 444 23.04 4.86 -8.70
N GLU A 445 22.15 5.76 -9.09
CA GLU A 445 21.26 6.43 -8.15
C GLU A 445 20.20 5.44 -7.62
N ILE A 446 19.61 5.77 -6.50
CA ILE A 446 18.59 4.93 -5.86
C ILE A 446 17.22 5.58 -5.99
N TYR A 447 16.28 4.79 -6.43
CA TYR A 447 14.85 4.99 -6.30
C TYR A 447 14.31 4.05 -5.24
N VAL A 448 13.69 4.55 -4.17
CA VAL A 448 12.96 3.73 -3.21
C VAL A 448 11.52 3.69 -3.70
N GLY A 449 11.21 2.74 -4.59
CA GLY A 449 9.98 2.70 -5.37
C GLY A 449 8.75 2.30 -4.55
N GLU A 450 8.96 1.42 -3.57
CA GLU A 450 7.90 1.00 -2.67
C GLU A 450 8.42 0.87 -1.24
N TYR A 451 7.78 1.53 -0.29
CA TYR A 451 8.03 1.32 1.13
C TYR A 451 6.80 1.60 1.98
N ALA A 452 6.59 0.79 3.00
CA ALA A 452 5.61 1.01 4.05
C ALA A 452 5.89 0.14 5.27
N VAL A 453 5.42 0.56 6.43
CA VAL A 453 5.37 -0.31 7.61
C VAL A 453 4.23 -1.32 7.45
N THR A 454 4.59 -2.60 7.30
CA THR A 454 3.65 -3.71 7.09
C THR A 454 3.77 -4.82 8.13
N GLN A 455 4.75 -4.73 9.02
CA GLN A 455 5.10 -5.78 9.98
C GLN A 455 5.25 -5.21 11.40
N GLY A 456 5.10 -6.06 12.39
CA GLY A 456 5.31 -5.71 13.78
C GLY A 456 4.33 -4.65 14.30
N PHE A 457 4.72 -3.96 15.39
CA PHE A 457 3.92 -2.88 15.95
C PHE A 457 3.78 -1.72 14.93
N GLY A 458 2.65 -1.00 15.01
CA GLY A 458 2.39 0.15 14.14
C GLY A 458 2.01 -0.20 12.69
N ASN A 459 1.68 -1.46 12.37
CA ASN A 459 1.05 -1.74 11.09
C ASN A 459 -0.35 -1.09 11.02
N MET A 460 -1.02 -1.16 9.89
CA MET A 460 -2.35 -0.55 9.66
C MET A 460 -2.35 0.98 9.63
N GLY A 461 -1.18 1.64 9.57
CA GLY A 461 -1.08 3.09 9.43
C GLY A 461 -1.27 3.86 10.74
N SER A 462 -0.80 3.32 11.87
CA SER A 462 -0.72 4.03 13.15
C SER A 462 0.34 5.15 13.14
N LEU A 463 0.37 5.96 14.20
CA LEU A 463 1.39 6.99 14.35
C LEU A 463 2.81 6.39 14.48
N ASP A 464 2.99 5.23 15.14
CA ASP A 464 4.29 4.56 15.23
C ASP A 464 4.79 4.14 13.84
N ALA A 465 3.91 3.63 12.97
CA ALA A 465 4.25 3.34 11.58
C ALA A 465 4.74 4.60 10.87
N ALA A 466 3.95 5.66 10.94
CA ALA A 466 4.26 6.93 10.29
C ALA A 466 5.54 7.59 10.81
N LEU A 467 5.86 7.46 12.10
CA LEU A 467 7.09 7.98 12.68
C LEU A 467 8.32 7.20 12.23
N GLY A 468 8.23 5.87 12.13
CA GLY A 468 9.29 5.04 11.55
C GLY A 468 9.60 5.47 10.11
N GLU A 469 8.56 5.59 9.30
CA GLU A 469 8.63 6.06 7.91
C GLU A 469 9.20 7.48 7.83
N ALA A 470 8.78 8.41 8.70
CA ALA A 470 9.29 9.78 8.74
C ALA A 470 10.80 9.82 9.00
N VAL A 471 11.30 9.02 9.95
CA VAL A 471 12.73 8.93 10.27
C VAL A 471 13.52 8.41 9.07
N TYR A 472 13.03 7.38 8.39
CA TYR A 472 13.63 6.86 7.17
C TYR A 472 13.68 7.90 6.04
N MET A 473 12.58 8.65 5.84
CA MET A 473 12.54 9.76 4.88
C MET A 473 13.54 10.87 5.23
N MET A 474 13.74 11.16 6.52
CA MET A 474 14.79 12.11 6.95
C MET A 474 16.18 11.61 6.57
N GLY A 475 16.43 10.30 6.64
CA GLY A 475 17.67 9.67 6.17
C GLY A 475 17.84 9.76 4.65
N ILE A 476 16.75 9.55 3.90
CA ILE A 476 16.70 9.76 2.44
C ILE A 476 17.05 11.22 2.10
N GLU A 477 16.51 12.22 2.81
CA GLU A 477 16.84 13.62 2.57
C GLU A 477 18.33 13.92 2.79
N ASN A 478 18.92 13.37 3.85
CA ASN A 478 20.35 13.53 4.13
C ASN A 478 21.25 12.96 3.02
N ASN A 479 20.74 12.00 2.28
CA ASN A 479 21.43 11.26 1.21
C ASN A 479 20.87 11.54 -0.17
N SER A 480 20.31 12.72 -0.40
CA SER A 480 19.61 13.08 -1.63
C SER A 480 20.54 13.22 -2.86
N ASP A 481 21.85 13.05 -2.68
CA ASP A 481 22.86 12.91 -3.72
C ASP A 481 22.99 11.48 -4.28
N ILE A 482 22.37 10.51 -3.62
CA ILE A 482 22.32 9.11 -4.06
C ILE A 482 20.89 8.60 -4.13
N VAL A 483 20.01 8.93 -3.14
CA VAL A 483 18.59 8.61 -3.20
C VAL A 483 17.86 9.78 -3.82
N THR A 484 17.54 9.65 -5.10
CA THR A 484 16.99 10.77 -5.89
C THR A 484 15.47 10.74 -6.00
N MET A 485 14.85 9.59 -5.71
CA MET A 485 13.41 9.38 -5.82
C MET A 485 12.91 8.44 -4.70
N ALA A 486 11.70 8.68 -4.20
CA ALA A 486 11.03 7.79 -3.24
C ALA A 486 9.50 7.90 -3.37
N SER A 487 8.77 6.78 -3.20
CA SER A 487 7.31 6.74 -3.19
C SER A 487 6.76 5.69 -2.20
N TYR A 488 5.77 6.09 -1.41
CA TYR A 488 5.05 5.21 -0.49
C TYR A 488 4.11 4.28 -1.26
N ALA A 489 3.97 3.03 -0.83
CA ALA A 489 3.11 2.04 -1.44
C ALA A 489 2.38 1.14 -0.39
N PRO A 490 1.09 0.79 -0.68
CA PRO A 490 0.18 1.36 -1.67
C PRO A 490 -0.57 2.61 -1.16
N ILE A 491 -1.17 3.38 -2.09
CA ILE A 491 -1.83 4.64 -1.74
C ILE A 491 -3.25 4.42 -1.20
N PHE A 492 -4.10 3.67 -1.94
CA PHE A 492 -5.53 3.65 -1.76
C PHE A 492 -6.08 2.30 -1.31
N ALA A 493 -7.07 2.34 -0.38
CA ALA A 493 -7.89 1.18 -0.09
C ALA A 493 -9.36 1.54 0.09
N ASN A 494 -10.23 0.84 -0.65
CA ASN A 494 -11.66 0.81 -0.35
C ASN A 494 -11.91 -0.10 0.86
N LEU A 495 -12.50 0.46 1.92
CA LEU A 495 -12.71 -0.26 3.18
C LEU A 495 -13.76 -1.40 3.09
N ASN A 496 -14.54 -1.45 1.99
CA ASN A 496 -15.51 -2.51 1.80
C ASN A 496 -14.88 -3.81 1.27
N ASP A 497 -13.73 -3.72 0.57
CA ASP A 497 -12.99 -4.88 0.07
C ASP A 497 -11.49 -4.55 0.01
N ARG A 498 -10.76 -4.97 1.04
CA ARG A 498 -9.36 -4.68 1.21
C ARG A 498 -8.58 -5.98 1.45
N MET A 499 -7.61 -6.25 0.59
CA MET A 499 -6.72 -7.42 0.68
C MET A 499 -5.35 -7.10 1.26
N TRP A 500 -4.88 -5.86 1.12
CA TRP A 500 -3.58 -5.39 1.58
C TRP A 500 -3.74 -4.26 2.59
N ALA A 501 -2.87 -4.22 3.57
CA ALA A 501 -2.73 -3.15 4.57
C ALA A 501 -1.26 -3.03 4.99
N PRO A 502 -0.80 -1.82 5.36
CA PRO A 502 -1.54 -0.56 5.43
C PRO A 502 -1.70 0.13 4.08
N ASP A 503 -2.52 1.17 4.04
CA ASP A 503 -2.73 2.03 2.88
C ASP A 503 -2.72 3.48 3.32
N MET A 504 -2.16 4.37 2.50
CA MET A 504 -1.97 5.78 2.86
C MET A 504 -3.30 6.53 3.00
N ILE A 505 -4.25 6.27 2.08
CA ILE A 505 -5.58 6.91 2.01
C ILE A 505 -6.64 5.81 1.99
N GLN A 506 -7.58 5.88 2.92
CA GLN A 506 -8.66 4.91 3.02
C GLN A 506 -10.02 5.58 2.79
N PHE A 507 -10.95 4.86 2.15
CA PHE A 507 -12.19 5.47 1.72
C PHE A 507 -13.37 4.47 1.61
N THR A 508 -14.57 5.05 1.47
CA THR A 508 -15.81 4.39 1.05
C THR A 508 -16.41 5.13 -0.15
N SER A 509 -17.62 4.81 -0.56
CA SER A 509 -18.33 5.53 -1.64
C SER A 509 -18.53 7.03 -1.34
N ASP A 510 -18.58 7.43 -0.07
CA ASP A 510 -18.96 8.79 0.37
C ASP A 510 -17.93 9.48 1.29
N LYS A 511 -17.00 8.72 1.87
CA LYS A 511 -16.03 9.25 2.84
C LYS A 511 -14.61 8.92 2.46
N VAL A 512 -13.67 9.73 2.91
CA VAL A 512 -12.23 9.54 2.72
C VAL A 512 -11.47 10.08 3.92
N PHE A 513 -10.35 9.45 4.25
CA PHE A 513 -9.39 10.00 5.22
C PHE A 513 -7.97 9.58 4.88
N GLY A 514 -7.00 10.43 5.30
CA GLY A 514 -5.58 10.08 5.30
C GLY A 514 -5.20 9.43 6.63
N THR A 515 -4.40 8.38 6.56
CA THR A 515 -3.76 7.78 7.74
C THR A 515 -2.66 8.72 8.27
N PRO A 516 -2.09 8.51 9.47
CA PRO A 516 -0.88 9.21 9.90
C PRO A 516 0.26 9.18 8.87
N SER A 517 0.45 8.07 8.14
CA SER A 517 1.41 7.98 7.03
C SER A 517 1.12 8.96 5.90
N TYR A 518 -0.16 9.19 5.54
CA TYR A 518 -0.53 10.24 4.58
C TYR A 518 -0.02 11.62 5.03
N TYR A 519 -0.23 11.95 6.31
CA TYR A 519 0.22 13.24 6.83
C TYR A 519 1.74 13.37 6.85
N VAL A 520 2.47 12.29 7.15
CA VAL A 520 3.94 12.26 7.05
C VAL A 520 4.37 12.51 5.61
N GLN A 521 3.86 11.75 4.63
CA GLN A 521 4.21 11.94 3.21
C GLN A 521 3.92 13.38 2.75
N ASN A 522 2.74 13.90 3.10
CA ASN A 522 2.35 15.28 2.77
C ASN A 522 3.27 16.31 3.42
N LEU A 523 3.58 16.17 4.71
CA LEU A 523 4.44 17.09 5.45
C LEU A 523 5.88 17.07 4.92
N MET A 524 6.43 15.89 4.65
CA MET A 524 7.79 15.75 4.13
C MET A 524 7.92 16.38 2.73
N ALA A 525 6.97 16.09 1.83
CA ALA A 525 6.99 16.62 0.46
C ALA A 525 6.80 18.14 0.40
N ASN A 526 6.01 18.74 1.30
CA ASN A 526 5.73 20.18 1.33
C ASN A 526 6.69 20.99 2.20
N ASN A 527 7.55 20.34 2.99
CA ASN A 527 8.50 21.01 3.87
C ASN A 527 9.92 20.50 3.64
N ILE A 528 10.45 20.78 2.47
CA ILE A 528 11.82 20.43 2.08
C ILE A 528 12.47 21.60 1.38
N GLY A 529 13.76 21.84 1.63
CA GLY A 529 14.55 22.89 0.99
C GLY A 529 15.27 22.39 -0.27
N THR A 530 16.20 23.19 -0.78
CA THR A 530 17.01 22.91 -1.97
C THR A 530 18.40 22.36 -1.65
N ARG A 531 18.85 22.55 -0.40
CA ARG A 531 20.15 22.10 0.11
C ARG A 531 20.02 21.40 1.45
N VAL A 532 20.71 20.29 1.62
CA VAL A 532 20.85 19.64 2.93
C VAL A 532 21.80 20.46 3.81
N LEU A 533 21.45 20.62 5.09
CA LEU A 533 22.29 21.26 6.09
C LEU A 533 22.85 20.22 7.06
N LYS A 534 24.11 20.42 7.47
CA LYS A 534 24.70 19.57 8.50
C LYS A 534 24.01 19.83 9.84
N VAL A 535 23.52 18.76 10.48
CA VAL A 535 22.97 18.79 11.83
C VAL A 535 23.88 18.00 12.77
N ASN A 536 24.29 18.64 13.86
CA ASN A 536 25.01 17.97 14.94
C ASN A 536 24.10 17.91 16.17
N GLN A 537 23.67 16.71 16.52
CA GLN A 537 22.79 16.45 17.64
C GLN A 537 23.58 15.80 18.78
N THR A 538 23.33 16.21 20.04
CA THR A 538 23.83 15.48 21.22
C THR A 538 23.01 14.20 21.41
N ASN A 539 23.68 13.12 21.83
CA ASN A 539 23.07 11.78 22.00
C ASN A 539 22.33 11.31 20.73
N PRO A 540 22.99 11.30 19.56
CA PRO A 540 22.38 10.77 18.36
C PRO A 540 22.11 9.27 18.55
N TYR A 541 21.05 8.78 17.93
CA TYR A 541 20.78 7.34 17.86
C TYR A 541 21.99 6.61 17.24
N LYS A 542 22.34 5.45 17.80
CA LYS A 542 23.34 4.55 17.24
C LYS A 542 22.66 3.23 16.89
N TYR A 543 22.97 2.70 15.73
CA TYR A 543 22.47 1.40 15.30
C TYR A 543 22.77 0.32 16.37
N GLY A 544 21.74 -0.45 16.75
CA GLY A 544 21.81 -1.47 17.78
C GLY A 544 21.56 -0.98 19.21
N ASP A 545 21.28 0.31 19.42
CA ASP A 545 20.93 0.83 20.76
C ASP A 545 19.53 0.36 21.22
N VAL A 546 18.67 -0.04 20.27
CA VAL A 546 17.33 -0.54 20.59
C VAL A 546 17.37 -2.05 20.79
N GLN A 547 16.88 -2.49 21.93
CA GLN A 547 16.78 -3.89 22.29
C GLN A 547 15.33 -4.25 22.63
N VAL A 548 14.96 -5.52 22.40
CA VAL A 548 13.68 -6.06 22.89
C VAL A 548 13.72 -6.06 24.42
N LYS A 549 12.78 -5.38 25.05
CA LYS A 549 12.68 -5.36 26.52
C LYS A 549 12.27 -6.74 27.02
N PRO A 550 12.96 -7.31 28.01
CA PRO A 550 12.54 -8.54 28.66
C PRO A 550 11.14 -8.41 29.23
N ALA A 551 10.35 -9.45 29.09
CA ALA A 551 8.97 -9.53 29.59
C ALA A 551 8.74 -10.85 30.34
N VAL A 552 7.80 -10.86 31.27
CA VAL A 552 7.23 -12.09 31.83
C VAL A 552 6.43 -12.77 30.74
N CYS A 553 6.71 -14.03 30.46
CA CYS A 553 6.14 -14.74 29.32
C CYS A 553 5.95 -16.23 29.63
N ARG A 554 5.32 -16.94 28.70
CA ARG A 554 5.15 -18.41 28.75
C ARG A 554 5.77 -19.05 27.51
N VAL A 555 6.00 -20.35 27.57
CA VAL A 555 6.39 -21.21 26.46
C VAL A 555 5.29 -22.24 26.19
N GLY A 556 5.31 -22.86 25.01
CA GLY A 556 4.31 -23.86 24.65
C GLY A 556 4.63 -24.56 23.34
N MET A 557 3.66 -25.29 22.83
CA MET A 557 3.72 -26.03 21.57
C MET A 557 2.50 -25.72 20.70
N GLY A 558 2.66 -25.92 19.40
CA GLY A 558 1.57 -25.65 18.46
C GLY A 558 1.72 -26.37 17.14
N THR A 559 0.70 -26.22 16.28
CA THR A 559 0.68 -26.76 14.93
C THR A 559 -0.09 -25.85 13.97
N TRP A 560 0.21 -26.00 12.67
CA TRP A 560 -0.51 -25.37 11.60
C TRP A 560 -0.86 -26.44 10.55
N GLY A 561 -2.14 -26.73 10.38
CA GLY A 561 -2.62 -27.72 9.42
C GLY A 561 -2.06 -29.14 9.60
N THR A 562 -1.63 -29.53 10.82
CA THR A 562 -0.81 -30.73 11.06
C THR A 562 -1.16 -31.37 12.38
N GLN A 563 -1.18 -32.69 12.41
CA GLN A 563 -1.32 -33.51 13.62
C GLN A 563 0.05 -33.90 14.14
N VAL A 564 0.31 -33.71 15.43
CA VAL A 564 1.64 -33.88 16.03
C VAL A 564 1.57 -34.53 17.40
N SER A 565 2.51 -35.41 17.67
CA SER A 565 2.80 -35.95 19.01
C SER A 565 4.02 -35.22 19.59
N PHE A 566 3.87 -34.62 20.77
CA PHE A 566 4.92 -33.93 21.50
C PHE A 566 5.29 -34.65 22.77
N GLU A 567 6.58 -34.64 23.11
CA GLU A 567 7.10 -34.99 24.42
C GLU A 567 7.81 -33.72 24.97
N ASP A 568 7.19 -33.06 25.94
CA ASP A 568 7.77 -31.89 26.59
C ASP A 568 8.92 -32.34 27.51
N LYS A 569 10.12 -31.88 27.25
CA LYS A 569 11.33 -32.20 28.03
C LYS A 569 11.62 -31.17 29.10
N GLY A 570 10.81 -30.11 29.20
CA GLY A 570 10.92 -29.09 30.19
C GLY A 570 11.70 -27.88 29.76
N TYR A 571 11.75 -26.94 30.68
CA TYR A 571 12.49 -25.70 30.47
C TYR A 571 13.25 -25.29 31.72
N THR A 572 14.33 -24.57 31.53
CA THR A 572 15.21 -24.06 32.58
C THR A 572 15.33 -22.55 32.49
N ASP A 573 15.55 -21.91 33.64
CA ASP A 573 15.91 -20.48 33.67
C ASP A 573 17.33 -20.23 33.10
N ALA A 574 17.74 -18.97 33.08
CA ALA A 574 19.08 -18.56 32.61
C ALA A 574 20.24 -19.19 33.42
N ASN A 575 19.97 -19.63 34.64
CA ASN A 575 20.96 -20.25 35.54
C ASN A 575 20.98 -21.79 35.43
N GLY A 576 20.11 -22.35 34.59
CA GLY A 576 19.96 -23.79 34.41
C GLY A 576 19.07 -24.50 35.45
N ASN A 577 18.35 -23.74 36.30
CA ASN A 577 17.39 -24.32 37.23
C ASN A 577 16.14 -24.76 36.49
N ALA A 578 15.73 -26.04 36.73
CA ALA A 578 14.50 -26.55 36.14
C ALA A 578 13.27 -25.80 36.68
N LEU A 579 12.39 -25.42 35.78
CA LEU A 579 11.14 -24.74 36.08
C LEU A 579 9.97 -25.77 36.14
N PRO A 580 8.99 -25.55 37.01
CA PRO A 580 7.91 -26.53 37.19
C PRO A 580 7.09 -26.67 35.91
N MET A 581 6.84 -27.92 35.55
CA MET A 581 5.95 -28.33 34.47
C MET A 581 4.71 -29.00 35.05
N THR A 582 3.53 -28.65 34.55
CA THR A 582 2.28 -29.34 34.85
C THR A 582 1.69 -29.88 33.55
N LEU A 583 1.98 -31.15 33.24
CA LEU A 583 1.44 -31.86 32.05
C LEU A 583 -0.05 -32.20 32.18
N GLN A 584 -0.61 -32.20 33.39
CA GLN A 584 -1.90 -32.79 33.70
C GLN A 584 -3.11 -31.89 33.53
N GLU A 585 -2.95 -30.59 33.49
CA GLU A 585 -4.06 -29.65 33.28
C GLU A 585 -3.99 -29.02 31.89
N LEU A 586 -5.04 -29.21 31.09
CA LEU A 586 -5.22 -28.43 29.86
C LEU A 586 -5.56 -26.99 30.29
N PRO A 587 -4.73 -26.00 29.93
CA PRO A 587 -5.07 -24.61 30.21
C PRO A 587 -6.41 -24.24 29.55
N THR A 588 -7.10 -23.26 30.10
CA THR A 588 -8.39 -22.74 29.58
C THR A 588 -8.27 -22.07 28.20
N ASP A 589 -7.04 -21.74 27.76
CA ASP A 589 -6.75 -20.97 26.57
C ASP A 589 -6.19 -21.84 25.41
N VAL A 590 -6.66 -23.07 25.28
CA VAL A 590 -6.17 -24.04 24.29
C VAL A 590 -6.93 -23.89 22.98
N ARG A 591 -6.20 -23.62 21.88
CA ARG A 591 -6.73 -23.71 20.52
C ARG A 591 -6.35 -25.04 19.88
N GLY A 592 -7.31 -25.69 19.21
CA GLY A 592 -7.14 -27.02 18.62
C GLY A 592 -7.63 -28.18 19.51
N THR A 593 -7.41 -29.42 19.07
CA THR A 593 -7.87 -30.63 19.78
C THR A 593 -6.69 -31.38 20.40
N TRP A 594 -6.53 -31.23 21.70
CA TRP A 594 -5.40 -31.74 22.44
C TRP A 594 -5.78 -32.91 23.35
N LYS A 595 -4.87 -33.89 23.45
CA LYS A 595 -5.00 -35.04 24.35
C LYS A 595 -3.67 -35.32 25.05
N VAL A 596 -3.70 -35.74 26.28
CA VAL A 596 -2.50 -36.18 27.01
C VAL A 596 -2.60 -37.71 27.19
N ASP A 597 -1.54 -38.42 26.81
CA ASP A 597 -1.40 -39.86 26.86
C ASP A 597 -0.03 -40.21 27.50
N GLY A 598 -0.04 -40.34 28.82
CA GLY A 598 1.18 -40.46 29.61
C GLY A 598 2.02 -39.17 29.55
N ASN A 599 3.23 -39.25 29.02
CA ASN A 599 4.12 -38.12 28.79
C ASN A 599 4.03 -37.55 27.36
N ILE A 600 3.10 -38.08 26.55
CA ILE A 600 2.89 -37.59 25.16
C ILE A 600 1.67 -36.69 25.11
N ILE A 601 1.85 -35.52 24.53
CA ILE A 601 0.82 -34.53 24.25
C ILE A 601 0.52 -34.59 22.75
N LYS A 602 -0.72 -34.90 22.39
CA LYS A 602 -1.15 -35.06 20.99
C LYS A 602 -2.06 -33.92 20.56
N GLN A 603 -1.74 -33.24 19.48
CA GLN A 603 -2.66 -32.40 18.75
C GLN A 603 -3.23 -33.22 17.57
N THR A 604 -4.56 -33.34 17.48
CA THR A 604 -5.23 -34.31 16.58
C THR A 604 -6.15 -33.66 15.54
N SER A 605 -6.23 -32.34 15.47
CA SER A 605 -6.97 -31.64 14.43
C SER A 605 -6.02 -31.05 13.35
N ASN A 606 -6.55 -30.80 12.16
CA ASN A 606 -5.83 -30.10 11.09
C ASN A 606 -6.14 -28.59 11.08
N GLY A 607 -6.44 -27.99 12.25
CA GLY A 607 -6.70 -26.57 12.40
C GLY A 607 -5.43 -25.72 12.23
N GLU A 608 -5.64 -24.49 11.86
CA GLU A 608 -4.59 -23.47 11.84
C GLU A 608 -4.39 -22.88 13.24
N SER A 609 -3.15 -22.49 13.56
CA SER A 609 -2.79 -21.86 14.83
C SER A 609 -3.30 -22.63 16.07
N CYS A 610 -3.15 -23.95 16.08
CA CYS A 610 -3.43 -24.76 17.28
C CYS A 610 -2.32 -24.55 18.29
N ILE A 611 -2.60 -23.95 19.43
CA ILE A 611 -1.63 -23.58 20.47
C ILE A 611 -2.03 -24.18 21.81
N ARG A 612 -1.02 -24.71 22.54
CA ARG A 612 -1.12 -25.11 23.93
C ARG A 612 0.06 -24.54 24.70
N LEU A 613 -0.22 -23.75 25.72
CA LEU A 613 0.79 -23.10 26.54
C LEU A 613 1.07 -23.91 27.80
N ASN A 614 2.32 -23.87 28.25
CA ASN A 614 2.69 -24.31 29.58
C ASN A 614 2.22 -23.30 30.63
N PRO A 615 1.73 -23.73 31.78
CA PRO A 615 1.15 -22.84 32.78
C PRO A 615 2.18 -21.99 33.54
N GLY A 616 3.46 -22.40 33.55
CA GLY A 616 4.54 -21.67 34.24
C GLY A 616 4.97 -20.41 33.53
N GLU A 617 5.20 -19.34 34.28
CA GLU A 617 5.76 -18.10 33.79
C GLU A 617 7.29 -18.09 33.88
N ILE A 618 7.94 -17.44 32.93
CA ILE A 618 9.38 -17.25 32.82
C ILE A 618 9.68 -15.83 32.36
N THR A 619 10.90 -15.37 32.48
CA THR A 619 11.33 -14.08 31.86
C THR A 619 12.12 -14.33 30.57
N SER A 620 11.87 -13.49 29.56
CA SER A 620 12.63 -13.53 28.31
C SER A 620 14.08 -13.04 28.43
N GLU A 621 14.55 -12.71 29.64
CA GLU A 621 15.98 -12.44 29.90
C GLU A 621 16.87 -13.64 29.55
N GLY A 622 16.39 -14.87 29.86
CA GLY A 622 17.08 -16.06 29.45
C GLY A 622 16.41 -17.35 29.90
N TYR A 623 16.31 -18.31 29.00
CA TYR A 623 15.84 -19.67 29.29
C TYR A 623 16.21 -20.64 28.16
N ILE A 624 16.09 -21.92 28.44
CA ILE A 624 16.20 -23.00 27.48
C ILE A 624 14.92 -23.84 27.54
N TYR A 625 14.28 -24.05 26.41
CA TYR A 625 13.10 -24.89 26.25
C TYR A 625 13.41 -26.08 25.36
N LYS A 626 13.12 -27.30 25.82
CA LYS A 626 13.40 -28.55 25.13
C LYS A 626 12.11 -29.33 24.87
N VAL A 627 11.91 -29.74 23.64
CA VAL A 627 10.75 -30.51 23.18
C VAL A 627 11.21 -31.61 22.25
N ARG A 628 10.56 -32.76 22.31
CA ARG A 628 10.66 -33.77 21.27
C ARG A 628 9.34 -33.83 20.53
N ALA A 629 9.36 -33.78 19.20
CA ALA A 629 8.13 -33.74 18.41
C ALA A 629 8.18 -34.72 17.23
N ARG A 630 6.99 -35.22 16.85
CA ARG A 630 6.80 -36.11 15.70
C ARG A 630 5.55 -35.67 14.94
N LYS A 631 5.71 -35.41 13.66
CA LYS A 631 4.60 -35.19 12.73
C LYS A 631 3.88 -36.52 12.51
N ASP A 632 2.60 -36.60 12.83
CA ASP A 632 1.77 -37.79 12.66
C ASP A 632 0.99 -37.76 11.33
N ALA A 633 0.49 -36.56 10.91
CA ALA A 633 -0.18 -36.33 9.64
C ALA A 633 -0.28 -34.81 9.33
N GLY A 634 -0.58 -34.45 8.08
CA GLY A 634 -0.80 -33.06 7.66
C GLY A 634 0.29 -32.50 6.75
N ASN A 635 0.15 -31.26 6.33
CA ASN A 635 0.99 -30.65 5.29
C ASN A 635 2.26 -29.99 5.82
N GLU A 636 2.24 -29.46 7.06
CA GLU A 636 3.36 -28.74 7.67
C GLU A 636 4.04 -29.58 8.76
N GLY A 637 4.93 -28.98 9.52
CA GLY A 637 5.57 -29.61 10.66
C GLY A 637 4.94 -29.19 11.99
N PHE A 638 5.71 -28.54 12.88
CA PHE A 638 5.24 -28.19 14.22
C PHE A 638 5.82 -26.86 14.68
N LEU A 639 5.15 -26.26 15.68
CA LEU A 639 5.50 -24.97 16.25
C LEU A 639 5.96 -25.12 17.71
N LEU A 640 7.04 -24.44 18.10
CA LEU A 640 7.34 -24.14 19.49
C LEU A 640 6.98 -22.68 19.75
N ILE A 641 6.06 -22.46 20.70
CA ILE A 641 5.65 -21.11 21.12
C ILE A 641 6.62 -20.64 22.18
N PHE A 642 7.08 -19.40 22.08
CA PHE A 642 8.00 -18.82 23.05
C PHE A 642 7.76 -17.30 23.21
N ASN A 643 8.26 -16.72 24.31
CA ASN A 643 8.02 -15.34 24.67
C ASN A 643 6.53 -14.95 24.60
N TYR A 644 5.63 -15.87 24.95
CA TYR A 644 4.19 -15.61 24.89
C TYR A 644 3.75 -14.74 26.09
N VAL A 645 3.39 -13.51 25.81
CA VAL A 645 2.82 -12.54 26.77
C VAL A 645 1.30 -12.60 26.70
N ASP A 646 0.72 -12.50 25.52
CA ASP A 646 -0.71 -12.58 25.23
C ASP A 646 -0.94 -13.02 23.75
N ASP A 647 -2.21 -13.11 23.33
CA ASP A 647 -2.60 -13.56 21.98
C ASP A 647 -2.14 -12.63 20.84
N LYS A 648 -1.64 -11.44 21.16
CA LYS A 648 -1.13 -10.46 20.22
C LYS A 648 0.40 -10.29 20.31
N ASN A 649 1.05 -10.83 21.34
CA ASN A 649 2.46 -10.61 21.62
C ASN A 649 3.14 -11.93 21.99
N TYR A 650 3.75 -12.59 21.01
CA TYR A 650 4.46 -13.85 21.18
C TYR A 650 5.37 -14.15 19.99
N CYS A 651 6.17 -15.19 20.09
CA CYS A 651 6.96 -15.72 19.01
C CYS A 651 6.69 -17.22 18.82
N TRP A 652 6.98 -17.72 17.62
CA TRP A 652 7.10 -19.16 17.43
C TRP A 652 8.31 -19.54 16.56
N LEU A 653 8.85 -20.72 16.86
CA LEU A 653 9.76 -21.42 15.99
C LEU A 653 8.92 -22.38 15.14
N ASN A 654 8.83 -22.11 13.84
CA ASN A 654 8.08 -22.91 12.88
C ASN A 654 9.04 -23.89 12.20
N LEU A 655 8.90 -25.19 12.44
CA LEU A 655 9.72 -26.25 11.87
C LEU A 655 8.89 -26.99 10.82
N GLY A 656 9.29 -26.94 9.54
CA GLY A 656 8.55 -27.48 8.41
C GLY A 656 7.30 -26.67 8.06
N GLY A 657 7.39 -25.35 8.15
CA GLY A 657 6.36 -24.44 7.67
C GLY A 657 6.36 -24.28 6.14
N TRP A 658 5.46 -23.43 5.62
CA TRP A 658 5.30 -23.13 4.18
C TRP A 658 5.21 -24.40 3.32
N ASN A 659 4.21 -25.23 3.62
CA ASN A 659 4.03 -26.55 2.98
C ASN A 659 5.23 -27.49 3.16
N ASN A 660 5.85 -27.44 4.33
CA ASN A 660 6.98 -28.29 4.71
C ASN A 660 8.25 -28.08 3.87
N THR A 661 8.54 -26.82 3.53
CA THR A 661 9.72 -26.45 2.71
C THR A 661 10.77 -25.67 3.49
N GLN A 662 10.40 -25.04 4.61
CA GLN A 662 11.28 -24.15 5.37
C GLN A 662 11.11 -24.33 6.89
N HIS A 663 12.14 -23.91 7.63
CA HIS A 663 12.06 -23.62 9.05
C HIS A 663 12.12 -22.11 9.22
N GLY A 664 11.40 -21.54 10.22
CA GLY A 664 11.40 -20.10 10.43
C GLY A 664 11.21 -19.69 11.90
N ILE A 665 11.67 -18.49 12.23
CA ILE A 665 11.29 -17.78 13.44
C ILE A 665 10.39 -16.63 13.03
N GLU A 666 9.20 -16.57 13.64
CA GLU A 666 8.22 -15.52 13.40
C GLU A 666 7.88 -14.85 14.74
N GLN A 667 7.73 -13.52 14.72
CA GLN A 667 7.39 -12.69 15.87
C GLN A 667 6.04 -12.02 15.62
N ILE A 668 5.16 -12.10 16.59
CA ILE A 668 3.87 -11.42 16.59
C ILE A 668 3.96 -10.28 17.59
N VAL A 669 3.71 -9.06 17.16
CA VAL A 669 3.70 -7.85 17.98
C VAL A 669 2.42 -7.07 17.69
N ASP A 670 1.64 -6.79 18.73
CA ASP A 670 0.31 -6.15 18.64
C ASP A 670 -0.64 -6.84 17.63
N GLY A 671 -0.46 -8.17 17.46
CA GLY A 671 -1.24 -8.99 16.53
C GLY A 671 -0.70 -9.03 15.10
N ALA A 672 0.29 -8.23 14.77
CA ALA A 672 0.96 -8.26 13.47
C ALA A 672 2.10 -9.28 13.47
N LYS A 673 2.08 -10.18 12.50
CA LYS A 673 3.09 -11.22 12.34
C LYS A 673 4.20 -10.76 11.40
N GLY A 674 5.46 -10.86 11.85
CA GLY A 674 6.66 -10.60 11.06
C GLY A 674 7.59 -11.81 11.05
N GLN A 675 8.24 -12.03 9.92
CA GLN A 675 9.27 -13.05 9.75
C GLN A 675 10.61 -12.51 10.25
N VAL A 676 11.27 -13.25 11.15
CA VAL A 676 12.57 -12.87 11.72
C VAL A 676 13.72 -13.53 10.98
N ALA A 677 13.61 -14.84 10.74
CA ALA A 677 14.61 -15.62 10.01
C ALA A 677 13.98 -16.86 9.40
N THR A 678 14.52 -17.32 8.27
CA THR A 678 14.16 -18.59 7.63
C THR A 678 15.36 -19.35 7.14
N VAL A 679 15.22 -20.67 7.03
CA VAL A 679 16.19 -21.57 6.42
C VAL A 679 15.44 -22.72 5.73
N SER A 680 15.90 -23.17 4.59
CA SER A 680 15.33 -24.33 3.90
C SER A 680 15.41 -25.58 4.77
N GLY A 681 14.31 -26.34 4.82
CA GLY A 681 14.24 -27.58 5.61
C GLY A 681 12.84 -28.16 5.64
N ASN A 682 12.74 -29.45 5.95
CA ASN A 682 11.47 -30.17 6.03
C ASN A 682 11.42 -31.08 7.26
N ILE A 683 10.21 -31.53 7.59
CA ILE A 683 9.93 -32.47 8.67
C ILE A 683 9.30 -33.74 8.09
N GLU A 684 9.96 -34.89 8.31
CA GLU A 684 9.47 -36.19 7.86
C GLU A 684 8.32 -36.70 8.76
N THR A 685 7.27 -37.23 8.15
CA THR A 685 6.16 -37.86 8.88
C THR A 685 6.61 -39.17 9.57
N GLY A 686 6.21 -39.34 10.83
CA GLY A 686 6.52 -40.52 11.62
C GLY A 686 7.90 -40.51 12.32
N ARG A 687 8.76 -39.54 12.03
CA ARG A 687 10.07 -39.40 12.67
C ARG A 687 10.00 -38.48 13.90
N TRP A 688 10.69 -38.89 14.99
CA TRP A 688 10.89 -38.03 16.16
C TRP A 688 12.10 -37.13 15.98
N TYR A 689 11.95 -35.85 16.38
CA TYR A 689 13.00 -34.84 16.36
C TYR A 689 13.23 -34.28 17.75
N ASP A 690 14.46 -34.09 18.15
CA ASP A 690 14.86 -33.42 19.37
C ASP A 690 15.08 -31.92 19.07
N ILE A 691 14.39 -31.04 19.80
CA ILE A 691 14.38 -29.61 19.57
C ILE A 691 14.85 -28.89 20.84
N GLU A 692 15.79 -27.99 20.69
CA GLU A 692 16.22 -27.08 21.76
C GLU A 692 16.09 -25.64 21.27
N LEU A 693 15.37 -24.84 22.04
CA LEU A 693 15.23 -23.41 21.85
C LEU A 693 15.85 -22.69 23.04
N LYS A 694 16.86 -21.84 22.79
CA LYS A 694 17.52 -21.01 23.79
C LYS A 694 17.24 -19.55 23.51
N VAL A 695 16.69 -18.87 24.49
CA VAL A 695 16.43 -17.43 24.48
C VAL A 695 17.42 -16.75 25.42
N LYS A 696 17.98 -15.63 24.99
CA LYS A 696 18.88 -14.78 25.78
C LYS A 696 18.59 -13.31 25.42
N GLY A 697 17.66 -12.71 26.10
CA GLY A 697 17.17 -11.39 25.74
C GLY A 697 16.52 -11.40 24.34
N ASP A 698 17.07 -10.62 23.43
CA ASP A 698 16.69 -10.57 22.03
C ASP A 698 17.27 -11.71 21.17
N SER A 699 18.28 -12.39 21.67
CA SER A 699 19.02 -13.41 20.89
C SER A 699 18.37 -14.77 21.02
N ILE A 700 18.13 -15.40 19.88
CA ILE A 700 17.44 -16.69 19.75
C ILE A 700 18.36 -17.69 19.07
N PHE A 701 18.51 -18.84 19.72
CA PHE A 701 19.26 -19.99 19.19
C PHE A 701 18.32 -21.19 19.14
N ALA A 702 18.26 -21.87 18.02
CA ALA A 702 17.44 -23.07 17.87
C ALA A 702 18.24 -24.19 17.23
N SER A 703 18.08 -25.42 17.76
CA SER A 703 18.68 -26.61 17.18
C SER A 703 17.63 -27.70 16.94
N LEU A 704 17.87 -28.50 15.89
CA LEU A 704 17.10 -29.66 15.50
C LEU A 704 18.02 -30.89 15.46
N ASP A 705 17.76 -31.92 16.25
CA ASP A 705 18.60 -33.12 16.40
C ASP A 705 20.07 -32.76 16.75
N GLY A 706 20.27 -31.74 17.58
CA GLY A 706 21.56 -31.26 18.02
C GLY A 706 22.34 -30.40 16.99
N LYS A 707 21.78 -30.17 15.80
CA LYS A 707 22.34 -29.25 14.80
C LYS A 707 21.69 -27.87 14.96
N GLU A 708 22.52 -26.84 15.16
CA GLU A 708 22.02 -25.45 15.17
C GLU A 708 21.46 -25.08 13.79
N ILE A 709 20.23 -24.58 13.78
CA ILE A 709 19.52 -24.11 12.58
C ILE A 709 19.28 -22.61 12.60
N PHE A 710 19.23 -22.01 13.80
CA PHE A 710 19.13 -20.56 13.96
C PHE A 710 20.05 -20.04 15.05
N ALA A 711 20.71 -18.93 14.74
CA ALA A 711 21.37 -18.00 15.67
C ALA A 711 21.04 -16.59 15.20
N THR A 712 19.97 -16.00 15.73
CA THR A 712 19.41 -14.74 15.22
C THR A 712 18.94 -13.84 16.38
N LYS A 713 18.47 -12.64 16.05
CA LYS A 713 17.87 -11.71 17.02
C LYS A 713 16.44 -11.40 16.63
N LEU A 714 15.58 -11.25 17.64
CA LEU A 714 14.23 -10.73 17.47
C LEU A 714 14.26 -9.28 16.98
N CYS A 715 13.26 -8.90 16.21
CA CYS A 715 13.08 -7.52 15.80
C CYS A 715 12.73 -6.64 17.01
N ALA A 716 13.27 -5.44 17.06
CA ALA A 716 12.91 -4.45 18.08
C ALA A 716 11.38 -4.17 18.00
N ASN A 717 10.76 -3.99 19.14
CA ASN A 717 9.33 -3.68 19.30
C ASN A 717 9.09 -2.29 19.90
N THR A 718 10.11 -1.45 19.89
CA THR A 718 10.05 -0.04 20.31
C THR A 718 10.85 0.80 19.34
N LEU A 719 10.45 2.06 19.16
CA LEU A 719 11.19 3.00 18.34
C LEU A 719 12.38 3.58 19.13
N PRO A 720 13.54 3.83 18.48
CA PRO A 720 14.63 4.56 19.07
C PRO A 720 14.28 6.03 19.30
N GLY A 721 15.02 6.82 19.99
CA GLY A 721 14.72 8.14 20.55
C GLY A 721 14.47 9.29 19.55
N VAL A 722 15.38 10.29 19.53
CA VAL A 722 15.19 11.55 18.79
C VAL A 722 16.09 11.59 17.56
N PHE A 723 15.50 11.99 16.43
CA PHE A 723 16.17 12.18 15.14
C PHE A 723 16.00 13.60 14.65
N SER A 724 16.98 14.13 13.93
CA SER A 724 16.90 15.45 13.32
C SER A 724 17.58 15.52 11.96
N THR A 725 16.98 16.28 11.03
CA THR A 725 17.57 16.66 9.76
C THR A 725 17.16 18.09 9.40
N ALA A 726 17.94 18.77 8.58
CA ALA A 726 17.63 20.13 8.17
C ALA A 726 17.95 20.38 6.71
N THR A 727 17.16 21.23 6.08
CA THR A 727 17.39 21.72 4.72
C THR A 727 17.29 23.23 4.66
N LEU A 728 17.98 23.86 3.70
CA LEU A 728 17.84 25.28 3.35
C LEU A 728 17.07 25.40 2.06
N ASP A 729 16.03 26.19 2.05
CA ASP A 729 15.41 26.64 0.82
C ASP A 729 16.12 27.93 0.34
N GLU A 730 16.97 27.78 -0.69
CA GLU A 730 17.75 28.89 -1.25
C GLU A 730 16.85 29.99 -1.85
N ASN A 731 15.62 29.66 -2.27
CA ASN A 731 14.70 30.62 -2.89
C ASN A 731 14.06 31.55 -1.87
N THR A 732 13.74 31.04 -0.70
CA THR A 732 13.07 31.81 0.40
C THR A 732 14.04 32.21 1.51
N GLY A 733 15.18 31.54 1.56
CA GLY A 733 16.14 31.64 2.66
C GLY A 733 15.65 30.98 3.96
N GLU A 734 14.58 30.20 3.96
CA GLU A 734 14.11 29.46 5.14
C GLU A 734 15.00 28.26 5.44
N VAL A 735 15.29 28.04 6.72
CA VAL A 735 15.82 26.78 7.22
C VAL A 735 14.65 25.93 7.69
N ILE A 736 14.55 24.71 7.17
CA ILE A 736 13.51 23.75 7.51
C ILE A 736 14.17 22.64 8.32
N LEU A 737 13.95 22.64 9.63
CA LEU A 737 14.44 21.64 10.57
C LEU A 737 13.33 20.66 10.92
N LYS A 738 13.56 19.37 10.75
CA LYS A 738 12.67 18.28 11.15
C LYS A 738 13.23 17.59 12.37
N VAL A 739 12.39 17.36 13.39
CA VAL A 739 12.73 16.66 14.61
C VAL A 739 11.65 15.62 14.89
N ALA A 740 12.01 14.34 14.80
CA ALA A 740 11.14 13.23 15.18
C ALA A 740 11.52 12.74 16.58
N ASN A 741 10.59 12.74 17.50
CA ASN A 741 10.68 12.05 18.78
C ASN A 741 9.83 10.78 18.72
N THR A 742 10.48 9.66 18.54
CA THR A 742 9.84 8.36 18.42
C THR A 742 9.72 7.65 19.77
N SER A 743 10.26 8.22 20.85
CA SER A 743 10.18 7.65 22.19
C SER A 743 8.83 7.95 22.86
N SER A 744 8.54 7.21 23.92
CA SER A 744 7.35 7.40 24.76
C SER A 744 7.47 8.56 25.79
N GLU A 745 8.56 9.34 25.75
CA GLU A 745 8.83 10.41 26.71
C GLU A 745 9.04 11.75 26.00
N ASN A 746 8.53 12.81 26.62
CA ASN A 746 8.81 14.17 26.16
C ASN A 746 10.30 14.50 26.33
N THR A 747 10.87 15.25 25.43
CA THR A 747 12.23 15.79 25.55
C THR A 747 12.23 17.29 25.35
N ILE A 748 13.23 17.97 25.94
CA ILE A 748 13.48 19.41 25.70
C ILE A 748 14.64 19.52 24.73
N ALA A 749 14.42 20.13 23.57
CA ALA A 749 15.43 20.40 22.58
C ALA A 749 15.88 21.88 22.65
N GLU A 750 17.19 22.09 22.71
CA GLU A 750 17.85 23.37 22.46
C GLU A 750 18.30 23.37 20.99
N ILE A 751 17.61 24.16 20.16
CA ILE A 751 17.89 24.31 18.73
C ILE A 751 18.78 25.53 18.55
N CYS A 752 19.96 25.37 17.94
CA CYS A 752 20.88 26.45 17.60
C CYS A 752 21.10 26.50 16.09
N LEU A 753 21.04 27.69 15.53
CA LEU A 753 21.25 27.95 14.11
C LEU A 753 22.55 28.75 13.92
N GLN A 754 23.57 28.14 13.30
CA GLN A 754 24.85 28.78 13.03
C GLN A 754 24.81 29.50 11.68
N GLY A 755 25.34 30.75 11.66
CA GLY A 755 25.48 31.53 10.44
C GLY A 755 24.21 32.22 9.95
N LYS A 756 23.12 32.17 10.71
CA LYS A 756 21.85 32.82 10.39
C LYS A 756 21.11 33.22 11.64
N THR A 757 20.40 34.37 11.57
CA THR A 757 19.52 34.83 12.66
C THR A 757 18.09 34.38 12.39
N ILE A 758 17.35 34.12 13.45
CA ILE A 758 15.95 33.70 13.38
C ILE A 758 15.08 34.91 13.74
N SER A 759 14.23 35.32 12.82
CA SER A 759 13.23 36.39 13.04
C SER A 759 11.84 35.85 13.35
N ASN A 760 11.55 34.62 12.85
CA ASN A 760 10.27 33.95 13.02
C ASN A 760 10.47 32.43 12.96
N ALA A 761 9.74 31.68 13.79
CA ALA A 761 9.75 30.24 13.79
C ALA A 761 8.32 29.68 13.81
N LYS A 762 7.90 29.11 12.68
CA LYS A 762 6.64 28.36 12.58
C LYS A 762 6.91 26.90 12.89
N LEU A 763 6.13 26.30 13.75
CA LEU A 763 6.15 24.87 14.08
C LEU A 763 4.91 24.19 13.51
N ILE A 764 5.13 23.14 12.72
CA ILE A 764 4.09 22.21 12.28
C ILE A 764 4.36 20.90 13.01
N ARG A 765 3.37 20.37 13.71
CA ARG A 765 3.50 19.19 14.55
C ARG A 765 2.46 18.15 14.24
N LEU A 766 2.90 16.92 14.02
CA LEU A 766 2.06 15.72 13.97
C LEU A 766 2.36 14.92 15.25
N SER A 767 1.35 14.72 16.10
CA SER A 767 1.49 13.99 17.36
C SER A 767 0.15 13.45 17.83
N ALA A 768 0.19 12.46 18.71
CA ALA A 768 -1.00 11.93 19.37
C ALA A 768 -0.66 11.50 20.81
N LYS A 769 -1.65 11.02 21.55
CA LYS A 769 -1.50 10.59 22.93
C LYS A 769 -0.50 9.44 23.09
N ASN A 770 -0.44 8.55 22.12
CA ASN A 770 0.53 7.45 22.04
C ASN A 770 0.74 7.03 20.57
N GLY A 771 1.73 6.20 20.32
CA GLY A 771 2.10 5.77 18.97
C GLY A 771 1.09 4.84 18.28
N LYS A 772 0.16 4.24 19.01
CA LYS A 772 -0.88 3.34 18.48
C LYS A 772 -2.11 4.07 17.94
N GLU A 773 -2.19 5.40 18.15
CA GLU A 773 -3.30 6.21 17.62
C GLU A 773 -3.31 6.17 16.09
N GLU A 774 -4.51 6.03 15.54
CA GLU A 774 -4.76 5.99 14.11
C GLU A 774 -5.97 6.84 13.72
N ASN A 775 -6.12 7.10 12.44
CA ASN A 775 -7.33 7.70 11.87
C ASN A 775 -8.25 6.59 11.37
N THR A 776 -9.55 6.83 11.50
CA THR A 776 -10.58 5.91 11.06
C THR A 776 -11.67 6.66 10.28
N ILE A 777 -12.55 5.92 9.61
CA ILE A 777 -13.67 6.51 8.87
C ILE A 777 -14.63 7.32 9.77
N ASP A 778 -14.71 7.00 11.05
CA ASP A 778 -15.54 7.70 12.04
C ASP A 778 -14.78 8.77 12.81
N ASN A 779 -13.44 8.72 12.84
CA ASN A 779 -12.57 9.73 13.43
C ASN A 779 -11.39 10.04 12.48
N PRO A 780 -11.66 10.71 11.35
CA PRO A 780 -10.70 10.88 10.26
C PRO A 780 -9.53 11.83 10.56
N THR A 781 -9.59 12.57 11.66
CA THR A 781 -8.60 13.57 12.06
C THR A 781 -8.11 13.38 13.51
N ASN A 782 -8.16 12.16 14.03
CA ASN A 782 -7.63 11.83 15.36
C ASN A 782 -6.14 12.20 15.47
N VAL A 783 -5.39 11.84 14.43
CA VAL A 783 -3.98 12.21 14.26
C VAL A 783 -3.86 13.11 13.03
N HIS A 784 -3.62 14.40 13.23
CA HIS A 784 -3.49 15.37 12.15
C HIS A 784 -2.49 16.49 12.51
N PRO A 785 -1.89 17.17 11.54
CA PRO A 785 -0.95 18.24 11.78
C PRO A 785 -1.60 19.45 12.44
N THR A 786 -0.88 20.05 13.40
CA THR A 786 -1.23 21.33 14.02
C THR A 786 -0.13 22.35 13.76
N GLU A 787 -0.48 23.64 13.68
CA GLU A 787 0.46 24.73 13.43
C GLU A 787 0.48 25.73 14.59
N THR A 788 1.69 26.16 14.97
CA THR A 788 1.89 27.19 16.00
C THR A 788 3.17 27.98 15.72
N PHE A 789 3.40 29.05 16.49
CA PHE A 789 4.66 29.79 16.45
C PHE A 789 5.46 29.52 17.72
N VAL A 790 6.78 29.46 17.58
CA VAL A 790 7.72 29.21 18.67
C VAL A 790 8.41 30.50 19.01
N THR A 791 8.58 30.76 20.31
CA THR A 791 9.42 31.87 20.79
C THR A 791 10.89 31.54 20.52
N THR A 792 11.59 32.46 19.87
CA THR A 792 13.00 32.35 19.50
C THR A 792 13.86 33.39 20.12
N SER A 793 15.14 33.08 20.35
CA SER A 793 16.23 34.06 20.45
C SER A 793 16.78 34.35 19.05
N THR A 794 17.80 35.19 18.95
CA THR A 794 18.43 35.58 17.68
C THR A 794 19.10 34.40 16.96
N ASP A 795 19.50 33.37 17.68
CA ASP A 795 20.34 32.24 17.22
C ASP A 795 19.76 30.87 17.55
N GLY A 796 18.57 30.79 18.18
CA GLY A 796 18.02 29.53 18.58
C GLY A 796 16.63 29.55 19.19
N ALA A 797 16.18 28.38 19.62
CA ALA A 797 14.94 28.18 20.36
C ALA A 797 15.08 27.03 21.36
N VAL A 798 14.36 27.13 22.47
CA VAL A 798 14.21 26.00 23.41
C VAL A 798 12.75 25.55 23.33
N VAL A 799 12.54 24.28 22.97
CA VAL A 799 11.21 23.76 22.65
C VAL A 799 11.01 22.38 23.26
N GLU A 800 9.86 22.16 23.85
CA GLU A 800 9.43 20.80 24.19
C GLU A 800 9.04 20.04 22.91
N ILE A 801 9.66 18.89 22.72
CA ILE A 801 9.38 17.90 21.68
C ILE A 801 8.61 16.75 22.34
N PRO A 802 7.29 16.68 22.14
CA PRO A 802 6.48 15.64 22.77
C PRO A 802 6.91 14.24 22.35
N ALA A 803 6.62 13.26 23.19
CA ALA A 803 6.64 11.85 22.85
C ALA A 803 5.81 11.59 21.57
N ASN A 804 6.20 10.61 20.80
CA ASN A 804 5.47 10.16 19.60
C ASN A 804 5.09 11.35 18.69
N SER A 805 6.08 12.13 18.21
CA SER A 805 5.82 13.32 17.42
C SER A 805 6.82 13.55 16.29
N LEU A 806 6.33 14.05 15.16
CA LEU A 806 7.12 14.70 14.10
C LEU A 806 6.91 16.22 14.21
N ASN A 807 8.01 16.97 14.32
CA ASN A 807 8.01 18.42 14.49
C ASN A 807 8.81 19.05 13.35
N ILE A 808 8.20 19.93 12.60
CA ILE A 808 8.83 20.64 11.48
C ILE A 808 8.88 22.13 11.81
N PHE A 809 10.09 22.65 11.95
CA PHE A 809 10.35 24.06 12.21
C PHE A 809 10.73 24.74 10.92
N ARG A 810 9.97 25.78 10.55
CA ARG A 810 10.31 26.70 9.46
C ARG A 810 10.88 27.96 10.08
N LEU A 811 12.18 28.13 9.94
CA LEU A 811 12.97 29.19 10.58
C LEU A 811 13.34 30.26 9.54
N LYS A 812 12.85 31.49 9.74
CA LYS A 812 13.15 32.65 8.91
C LYS A 812 14.05 33.63 9.60
#